data_2a30487d6df48508b537c7de59333c86
#
_entry.id   2a30487d6df48508b537c7de59333c86
#
_cell.length_a   1.000
_cell.length_b   1.000
_cell.length_c   1.000
_cell.angle_alpha   90.00
_cell.angle_beta   90.00
_cell.angle_gamma   90.00
#
_symmetry.space_group_name_H-M   'P 1'
#
loop_
_entity.id
_entity.type
_entity.pdbx_description
1 polymer ?
#
loop_
_entity_poly.entity_id
_entity_poly.type
_entity_poly.pdbx_seq_one_letter_code
_entity_poly.pdbx_strand_id
1 'polypeptide(L)'
;MEERIQAILKERFGRDLDNCTKSEIFEALMVITKQEMVGRKRNTGSKKLYYISAEFLIGKLLSNNLINLGMYEEVEKALAAHGRELTEIEEMEMEPSLGNGGLGRLAACFLDSIATLGLPGDGIGLNYHFGLFRQLLVDHKQKEVKNPWITNESWLVRQPVSFAVPYKNFTMHSTLYDIDVPGYNNGCNRLHLFDVDTVDESIVPSDSINFDKHQIQKNLTLFLYPDDSDRAGQLLRIYQQYFMVSNGAQFILMECEQKGYDLHKLYDHVVIQINDTHPSMVIPELIRLLQERGFTMQEAIDVVSKTCAYTNHTILAEALEKWPIDYLEEVVPHLMPIIHELDAQAKKKYKDEKVAIIDKDQRVHMAHMDIHYGFSVNGVAALHTEILKNSELKPFYDIYPEKFNNKTNGITFRRWLLHCNRELAQYIESLIGPGFKKDADELEKLLKYKDNKKVLAKLEEIKHNRKLDLKQFLYETQNIALDENSIIDVQVKRLHEYKRQQMNALYAIYKYMDIKSGNKPKTPITMVFGAKAAPAYIIAKDIIHLILCLQELIDNDPEVSPYFKVIMLENYNVSKAAKVIPAADISEQISLASKEASGTGNMKFMLNGALTLGTEDGANVEIGDLVGKENIYIFGKKPQDVIDLYADAAYCSKDIYDEDPEIAKLVDFIVSDELLAIGDKVCLERLYKEILNKDWFMTLLDLKEYIKTKERVYKDYENKDAWNKKCLINIAKAGFFSSDRTIAQYNEDIWHLA
;
A
#
# COMPACT_ATOMS: atom_id res chain seq x y z
N MET A 1 -32.26 -1.68 -15.25
CA MET A 1 -31.13 -0.75 -14.99
C MET A 1 -31.23 0.53 -15.82
N GLU A 2 -31.41 0.44 -17.12
CA GLU A 2 -31.51 1.61 -18.01
C GLU A 2 -32.58 2.62 -17.57
N GLU A 3 -33.82 2.17 -17.32
CA GLU A 3 -34.91 3.05 -16.84
C GLU A 3 -34.55 3.76 -15.53
N ARG A 4 -33.82 3.08 -14.65
CA ARG A 4 -33.39 3.64 -13.36
C ARG A 4 -32.34 4.73 -13.57
N ILE A 5 -31.38 4.51 -14.48
CA ILE A 5 -30.37 5.51 -14.84
C ILE A 5 -31.05 6.73 -15.46
N GLN A 6 -31.96 6.53 -16.42
CA GLN A 6 -32.71 7.59 -17.08
C GLN A 6 -33.51 8.42 -16.08
N ALA A 7 -34.18 7.77 -15.11
CA ALA A 7 -34.98 8.45 -14.09
C ALA A 7 -34.13 9.41 -13.24
N ILE A 8 -32.98 8.95 -12.75
CA ILE A 8 -32.04 9.76 -11.94
C ILE A 8 -31.46 10.93 -12.77
N LEU A 9 -31.07 10.68 -14.02
CA LEU A 9 -30.53 11.71 -14.90
C LEU A 9 -31.55 12.80 -15.19
N LYS A 10 -32.82 12.39 -15.45
CA LYS A 10 -33.90 13.32 -15.70
C LYS A 10 -34.28 14.14 -14.46
N GLU A 11 -34.29 13.49 -13.29
CA GLU A 11 -34.59 14.16 -12.02
C GLU A 11 -33.52 15.21 -11.67
N ARG A 12 -32.23 14.86 -11.80
CA ARG A 12 -31.12 15.70 -11.34
C ARG A 12 -30.69 16.73 -12.38
N PHE A 13 -30.70 16.38 -13.66
CA PHE A 13 -30.14 17.21 -14.74
C PHE A 13 -31.14 17.60 -15.82
N GLY A 14 -32.37 17.07 -15.79
CA GLY A 14 -33.38 17.35 -16.79
C GLY A 14 -33.06 16.79 -18.19
N ARG A 15 -32.15 15.84 -18.30
CA ARG A 15 -31.65 15.25 -19.54
C ARG A 15 -31.72 13.73 -19.49
N ASP A 16 -31.67 13.12 -20.69
CA ASP A 16 -31.57 11.67 -20.86
C ASP A 16 -30.12 11.22 -21.02
N LEU A 17 -29.92 9.90 -21.06
CA LEU A 17 -28.60 9.29 -21.14
C LEU A 17 -27.82 9.70 -22.40
N ASP A 18 -28.52 9.94 -23.53
CA ASP A 18 -27.91 10.34 -24.78
C ASP A 18 -27.32 11.78 -24.73
N ASN A 19 -27.93 12.64 -23.94
CA ASN A 19 -27.64 14.05 -23.84
C ASN A 19 -26.84 14.46 -22.59
N CYS A 20 -26.59 13.53 -21.65
CA CYS A 20 -25.80 13.78 -20.46
C CYS A 20 -24.29 13.69 -20.72
N THR A 21 -23.52 14.47 -19.96
CA THR A 21 -22.07 14.36 -19.91
C THR A 21 -21.63 13.09 -19.17
N LYS A 22 -20.39 12.66 -19.39
CA LYS A 22 -19.80 11.52 -18.65
C LYS A 22 -19.84 11.74 -17.13
N SER A 23 -19.60 12.96 -16.67
CA SER A 23 -19.64 13.34 -15.26
C SER A 23 -21.05 13.23 -14.66
N GLU A 24 -22.08 13.69 -15.39
CA GLU A 24 -23.49 13.56 -14.96
C GLU A 24 -23.91 12.08 -14.87
N ILE A 25 -23.46 11.25 -15.83
CA ILE A 25 -23.71 9.80 -15.80
C ILE A 25 -23.01 9.15 -14.60
N PHE A 26 -21.74 9.50 -14.35
CA PHE A 26 -21.00 9.03 -13.17
C PHE A 26 -21.76 9.35 -11.87
N GLU A 27 -22.24 10.58 -11.73
CA GLU A 27 -22.99 11.01 -10.54
C GLU A 27 -24.29 10.20 -10.36
N ALA A 28 -25.02 9.96 -11.44
CA ALA A 28 -26.23 9.12 -11.40
C ALA A 28 -25.92 7.67 -10.99
N LEU A 29 -24.84 7.08 -11.53
CA LEU A 29 -24.41 5.73 -11.16
C LEU A 29 -23.95 5.65 -9.70
N MET A 30 -23.27 6.67 -9.19
CA MET A 30 -22.89 6.75 -7.77
C MET A 30 -24.13 6.78 -6.88
N VAL A 31 -25.14 7.58 -7.21
CA VAL A 31 -26.41 7.64 -6.46
C VAL A 31 -27.10 6.28 -6.43
N ILE A 32 -27.22 5.62 -7.58
CA ILE A 32 -27.82 4.28 -7.68
C ILE A 32 -27.05 3.28 -6.81
N THR A 33 -25.73 3.30 -6.90
CA THR A 33 -24.84 2.41 -6.14
C THR A 33 -25.00 2.63 -4.63
N LYS A 34 -25.05 3.89 -4.18
CA LYS A 34 -25.29 4.23 -2.76
C LYS A 34 -26.66 3.74 -2.29
N GLN A 35 -27.71 3.88 -3.10
CA GLN A 35 -29.05 3.37 -2.78
C GLN A 35 -29.06 1.86 -2.56
N GLU A 36 -28.37 1.11 -3.42
CA GLU A 36 -28.22 -0.35 -3.28
C GLU A 36 -27.48 -0.74 -2.00
N MET A 37 -26.41 -0.02 -1.65
CA MET A 37 -25.64 -0.29 -0.43
C MET A 37 -26.46 -0.04 0.83
N VAL A 38 -27.30 1.01 0.85
CA VAL A 38 -28.20 1.29 1.99
C VAL A 38 -29.20 0.15 2.21
N GLY A 39 -29.67 -0.47 1.14
CA GLY A 39 -30.61 -1.60 1.20
C GLY A 39 -29.97 -2.92 1.67
N ARG A 40 -28.64 -3.01 1.73
CA ARG A 40 -27.94 -4.24 2.12
C ARG A 40 -27.93 -4.45 3.63
N LYS A 41 -28.06 -5.72 4.02
CA LYS A 41 -27.97 -6.12 5.43
C LYS A 41 -26.56 -5.88 5.96
N ARG A 42 -26.44 -5.23 7.11
CA ARG A 42 -25.18 -5.11 7.84
C ARG A 42 -24.74 -6.46 8.36
N ASN A 43 -23.43 -6.75 8.26
CA ASN A 43 -22.86 -7.90 8.92
C ASN A 43 -22.91 -7.67 10.43
N THR A 44 -23.45 -8.60 11.15
CA THR A 44 -23.63 -8.53 12.61
C THR A 44 -23.23 -9.83 13.26
N GLY A 45 -22.79 -9.75 14.51
CA GLY A 45 -22.40 -10.90 15.33
C GLY A 45 -22.35 -10.51 16.79
N SER A 46 -22.03 -11.46 17.65
CA SER A 46 -21.83 -11.25 19.09
C SER A 46 -20.57 -10.46 19.40
N LYS A 47 -19.58 -10.52 18.49
CA LYS A 47 -18.29 -9.81 18.58
C LYS A 47 -18.04 -9.06 17.30
N LYS A 48 -17.50 -7.86 17.40
CA LYS A 48 -17.20 -6.98 16.25
C LYS A 48 -15.73 -6.57 16.23
N LEU A 49 -15.16 -6.59 15.04
CA LEU A 49 -13.83 -6.07 14.75
C LEU A 49 -13.88 -4.57 14.46
N TYR A 50 -12.92 -3.83 15.01
CA TYR A 50 -12.58 -2.47 14.61
C TYR A 50 -11.13 -2.44 14.14
N TYR A 51 -10.96 -2.23 12.85
CA TYR A 51 -9.65 -2.18 12.20
C TYR A 51 -9.19 -0.74 12.12
N ILE A 52 -8.25 -0.34 12.98
CA ILE A 52 -7.78 1.04 13.07
C ILE A 52 -6.49 1.18 12.27
N SER A 53 -6.50 2.07 11.27
CA SER A 53 -5.36 2.31 10.40
C SER A 53 -5.22 3.80 10.09
N ALA A 54 -3.97 4.27 10.02
CA ALA A 54 -3.68 5.65 9.61
C ALA A 54 -4.10 5.93 8.16
N GLU A 55 -4.15 4.90 7.33
CA GLU A 55 -4.48 5.06 5.91
C GLU A 55 -5.34 3.92 5.36
N PHE A 56 -6.21 4.29 4.42
CA PHE A 56 -7.03 3.36 3.64
C PHE A 56 -6.98 3.79 2.17
N LEU A 57 -6.11 3.16 1.40
CA LEU A 57 -5.96 3.45 -0.02
C LEU A 57 -7.03 2.71 -0.85
N ILE A 58 -8.27 3.18 -0.72
CA ILE A 58 -9.45 2.50 -1.27
C ILE A 58 -9.55 2.56 -2.80
N GLY A 59 -8.91 3.55 -3.44
CA GLY A 59 -9.01 3.75 -4.88
C GLY A 59 -10.40 4.22 -5.32
N LYS A 60 -10.64 4.27 -6.62
CA LYS A 60 -11.96 4.55 -7.18
C LYS A 60 -12.95 3.46 -6.77
N LEU A 61 -14.15 3.83 -6.41
CA LEU A 61 -15.14 2.92 -5.78
C LEU A 61 -16.26 2.46 -6.72
N LEU A 62 -16.60 3.22 -7.76
CA LEU A 62 -17.77 2.91 -8.58
C LEU A 62 -17.76 1.47 -9.07
N SER A 63 -16.76 1.10 -9.84
CA SER A 63 -16.73 -0.23 -10.47
C SER A 63 -16.46 -1.35 -9.48
N ASN A 64 -15.63 -1.12 -8.48
CA ASN A 64 -15.43 -2.10 -7.42
C ASN A 64 -16.75 -2.38 -6.68
N ASN A 65 -17.52 -1.35 -6.36
CA ASN A 65 -18.83 -1.51 -5.73
C ASN A 65 -19.84 -2.17 -6.66
N LEU A 66 -19.87 -1.81 -7.95
CA LEU A 66 -20.76 -2.46 -8.92
C LEU A 66 -20.45 -3.96 -9.05
N ILE A 67 -19.18 -4.36 -9.03
CA ILE A 67 -18.77 -5.76 -9.03
C ILE A 67 -19.26 -6.46 -7.76
N ASN A 68 -19.01 -5.89 -6.59
CA ASN A 68 -19.41 -6.48 -5.30
C ASN A 68 -20.92 -6.57 -5.15
N LEU A 69 -21.65 -5.62 -5.72
CA LEU A 69 -23.13 -5.60 -5.75
C LEU A 69 -23.72 -6.55 -6.82
N GLY A 70 -22.89 -7.08 -7.72
CA GLY A 70 -23.35 -7.92 -8.84
C GLY A 70 -24.06 -7.14 -9.95
N MET A 71 -23.82 -5.83 -10.06
CA MET A 71 -24.52 -4.92 -10.97
C MET A 71 -23.67 -4.49 -12.19
N TYR A 72 -22.39 -4.83 -12.21
CA TYR A 72 -21.45 -4.31 -13.21
C TYR A 72 -21.89 -4.57 -14.64
N GLU A 73 -22.22 -5.81 -14.97
CA GLU A 73 -22.61 -6.20 -16.33
C GLU A 73 -23.95 -5.59 -16.77
N GLU A 74 -24.88 -5.43 -15.83
CA GLU A 74 -26.19 -4.82 -16.12
C GLU A 74 -26.05 -3.32 -16.42
N VAL A 75 -25.18 -2.63 -15.67
CA VAL A 75 -24.86 -1.21 -15.91
C VAL A 75 -24.11 -1.06 -17.24
N GLU A 76 -23.09 -1.90 -17.48
CA GLU A 76 -22.31 -1.89 -18.73
C GLU A 76 -23.23 -2.05 -19.96
N LYS A 77 -24.16 -3.01 -19.93
CA LYS A 77 -25.13 -3.23 -21.03
C LYS A 77 -26.07 -2.04 -21.22
N ALA A 78 -26.57 -1.46 -20.12
CA ALA A 78 -27.45 -0.30 -20.17
C ALA A 78 -26.75 0.92 -20.80
N LEU A 79 -25.50 1.16 -20.48
CA LEU A 79 -24.70 2.24 -21.06
C LEU A 79 -24.37 1.97 -22.54
N ALA A 80 -23.99 0.73 -22.87
CA ALA A 80 -23.63 0.33 -24.22
C ALA A 80 -24.80 0.48 -25.21
N ALA A 81 -26.04 0.29 -24.75
CA ALA A 81 -27.25 0.51 -25.56
C ALA A 81 -27.39 1.97 -26.06
N HIS A 82 -26.74 2.91 -25.41
CA HIS A 82 -26.67 4.35 -25.72
C HIS A 82 -25.29 4.78 -26.24
N GLY A 83 -24.44 3.83 -26.65
CA GLY A 83 -23.10 4.12 -27.16
C GLY A 83 -22.16 4.72 -26.11
N ARG A 84 -22.40 4.44 -24.81
CA ARG A 84 -21.57 4.86 -23.70
C ARG A 84 -20.79 3.67 -23.14
N GLU A 85 -19.53 3.90 -22.78
CA GLU A 85 -18.69 2.89 -22.18
C GLU A 85 -18.52 3.14 -20.68
N LEU A 86 -18.76 2.13 -19.85
CA LEU A 86 -18.62 2.24 -18.39
C LEU A 86 -17.18 2.61 -18.00
N THR A 87 -16.17 2.09 -18.72
CA THR A 87 -14.76 2.40 -18.50
C THR A 87 -14.44 3.89 -18.66
N GLU A 88 -15.12 4.58 -19.59
CA GLU A 88 -14.99 6.04 -19.75
C GLU A 88 -15.69 6.84 -18.63
N ILE A 89 -16.81 6.30 -18.12
CA ILE A 89 -17.53 6.92 -17.01
C ILE A 89 -16.74 6.79 -15.70
N GLU A 90 -16.08 5.65 -15.47
CA GLU A 90 -15.20 5.43 -14.31
C GLU A 90 -14.08 6.47 -14.22
N GLU A 91 -13.59 6.96 -15.36
CA GLU A 91 -12.52 7.97 -15.38
C GLU A 91 -12.96 9.33 -14.80
N MET A 92 -14.26 9.58 -14.69
CA MET A 92 -14.79 10.81 -14.09
C MET A 92 -14.68 10.83 -12.57
N GLU A 93 -14.49 9.66 -11.93
CA GLU A 93 -14.32 9.57 -10.48
C GLU A 93 -12.97 10.14 -10.05
N MET A 94 -13.00 11.01 -9.04
CA MET A 94 -11.78 11.43 -8.36
C MET A 94 -11.38 10.36 -7.35
N GLU A 95 -10.14 9.84 -7.47
CA GLU A 95 -9.65 8.83 -6.55
C GLU A 95 -9.53 9.39 -5.14
N PRO A 96 -10.15 8.76 -4.12
CA PRO A 96 -10.03 9.20 -2.74
C PRO A 96 -8.58 9.21 -2.26
N SER A 97 -8.18 10.31 -1.62
CA SER A 97 -6.81 10.55 -1.15
C SER A 97 -6.66 10.18 0.34
N LEU A 98 -6.97 8.93 0.69
CA LEU A 98 -7.01 8.43 2.07
C LEU A 98 -5.85 7.49 2.41
N GLY A 99 -4.90 7.34 1.53
CA GLY A 99 -3.74 6.47 1.71
C GLY A 99 -2.65 6.72 0.68
N ASN A 100 -1.52 6.04 0.84
CA ASN A 100 -0.37 6.25 -0.03
C ASN A 100 0.22 4.97 -0.61
N GLY A 101 0.46 3.97 0.20
CA GLY A 101 1.26 2.81 -0.19
C GLY A 101 0.67 1.47 0.18
N GLY A 102 1.55 0.49 0.37
CA GLY A 102 1.19 -0.90 0.65
C GLY A 102 0.32 -1.07 1.89
N LEU A 103 0.61 -0.34 2.97
CA LEU A 103 -0.17 -0.38 4.21
C LEU A 103 -1.64 0.02 3.98
N GLY A 104 -1.85 1.14 3.28
CA GLY A 104 -3.20 1.64 3.01
C GLY A 104 -3.96 0.77 2.01
N ARG A 105 -3.29 0.26 0.98
CA ARG A 105 -3.95 -0.64 0.03
C ARG A 105 -4.29 -1.98 0.67
N LEU A 106 -3.43 -2.50 1.55
CA LEU A 106 -3.72 -3.71 2.32
C LEU A 106 -4.97 -3.52 3.18
N ALA A 107 -5.04 -2.41 3.94
CA ALA A 107 -6.22 -2.09 4.75
C ALA A 107 -7.50 -2.07 3.91
N ALA A 108 -7.46 -1.51 2.70
CA ALA A 108 -8.59 -1.51 1.77
C ALA A 108 -8.97 -2.92 1.28
N CYS A 109 -7.99 -3.76 0.95
CA CYS A 109 -8.23 -5.17 0.60
C CYS A 109 -8.87 -5.94 1.77
N PHE A 110 -8.42 -5.68 2.98
CA PHE A 110 -8.96 -6.32 4.18
C PHE A 110 -10.40 -5.92 4.45
N LEU A 111 -10.75 -4.65 4.30
CA LEU A 111 -12.16 -4.22 4.43
C LEU A 111 -13.07 -4.93 3.41
N ASP A 112 -12.62 -5.04 2.17
CA ASP A 112 -13.35 -5.76 1.12
C ASP A 112 -13.55 -7.23 1.50
N SER A 113 -12.52 -7.92 1.97
CA SER A 113 -12.59 -9.32 2.36
C SER A 113 -13.40 -9.55 3.65
N ILE A 114 -13.29 -8.68 4.64
CA ILE A 114 -14.09 -8.74 5.87
C ILE A 114 -15.58 -8.68 5.52
N ALA A 115 -15.98 -7.74 4.65
CA ALA A 115 -17.35 -7.62 4.20
C ALA A 115 -17.79 -8.83 3.36
N THR A 116 -16.93 -9.30 2.46
CA THR A 116 -17.21 -10.45 1.57
C THR A 116 -17.42 -11.75 2.35
N LEU A 117 -16.65 -11.97 3.42
CA LEU A 117 -16.79 -13.14 4.28
C LEU A 117 -17.95 -13.03 5.28
N GLY A 118 -18.72 -11.96 5.23
CA GLY A 118 -19.86 -11.76 6.12
C GLY A 118 -19.48 -11.47 7.58
N LEU A 119 -18.24 -11.07 7.83
CA LEU A 119 -17.74 -10.81 9.18
C LEU A 119 -18.15 -9.42 9.66
N PRO A 120 -18.58 -9.27 10.93
CA PRO A 120 -18.89 -7.96 11.52
C PRO A 120 -17.58 -7.22 11.83
N GLY A 121 -17.18 -6.32 10.94
CA GLY A 121 -15.93 -5.58 11.08
C GLY A 121 -15.91 -4.28 10.30
N ASP A 122 -15.59 -3.19 10.98
CA ASP A 122 -15.49 -1.85 10.40
C ASP A 122 -14.06 -1.33 10.44
N GLY A 123 -13.73 -0.44 9.50
CA GLY A 123 -12.50 0.34 9.53
C GLY A 123 -12.68 1.65 10.28
N ILE A 124 -11.63 2.14 10.92
CA ILE A 124 -11.57 3.46 11.56
C ILE A 124 -10.30 4.18 11.10
N GLY A 125 -10.45 5.41 10.62
CA GLY A 125 -9.36 6.26 10.18
C GLY A 125 -9.73 7.73 10.18
N LEU A 126 -8.94 8.55 9.48
CA LEU A 126 -9.15 9.98 9.33
C LEU A 126 -9.56 10.35 7.90
N ASN A 127 -10.36 11.40 7.78
CA ASN A 127 -10.80 11.93 6.49
C ASN A 127 -9.81 12.99 6.00
N TYR A 128 -8.71 12.57 5.38
CA TYR A 128 -7.74 13.50 4.82
C TYR A 128 -8.30 14.23 3.59
N HIS A 129 -8.18 15.55 3.55
CA HIS A 129 -8.67 16.37 2.44
C HIS A 129 -7.76 16.35 1.23
N PHE A 130 -6.44 16.26 1.45
CA PHE A 130 -5.41 16.37 0.40
C PHE A 130 -4.50 15.13 0.29
N GLY A 131 -4.76 14.10 1.08
CA GLY A 131 -3.98 12.86 1.10
C GLY A 131 -2.52 13.08 1.45
N LEU A 132 -1.64 12.29 0.82
CA LEU A 132 -0.20 12.49 0.96
C LEU A 132 0.24 13.76 0.21
N PHE A 133 0.09 13.75 -1.10
CA PHE A 133 0.23 14.86 -2.06
C PHE A 133 -0.03 14.32 -3.47
N ARG A 134 -0.26 15.23 -4.41
CA ARG A 134 -0.19 14.94 -5.84
C ARG A 134 1.21 15.22 -6.34
N GLN A 135 1.81 14.23 -7.00
CA GLN A 135 3.13 14.36 -7.60
C GLN A 135 3.01 14.94 -9.01
N LEU A 136 3.76 16.02 -9.26
CA LEU A 136 4.04 16.53 -10.60
C LEU A 136 5.52 16.29 -10.89
N LEU A 137 5.83 16.01 -12.16
CA LEU A 137 7.20 15.86 -12.63
C LEU A 137 7.53 17.10 -13.47
N VAL A 138 8.32 18.00 -12.91
CA VAL A 138 8.68 19.29 -13.51
C VAL A 138 10.19 19.47 -13.48
N ASP A 139 10.78 19.81 -14.61
CA ASP A 139 12.24 20.00 -14.75
C ASP A 139 13.06 18.81 -14.18
N HIS A 140 12.64 17.59 -14.54
CA HIS A 140 13.23 16.33 -14.08
C HIS A 140 13.19 16.13 -12.54
N LYS A 141 12.26 16.78 -11.85
CA LYS A 141 12.12 16.68 -10.38
C LYS A 141 10.69 16.41 -9.96
N GLN A 142 10.56 15.78 -8.81
CA GLN A 142 9.27 15.68 -8.13
C GLN A 142 8.90 17.04 -7.53
N LYS A 143 7.70 17.51 -7.87
CA LYS A 143 7.03 18.62 -7.22
C LYS A 143 5.78 18.09 -6.51
N GLU A 144 5.56 18.50 -5.27
CA GLU A 144 4.41 18.12 -4.47
C GLU A 144 3.38 19.25 -4.42
N VAL A 145 2.13 18.91 -4.70
CA VAL A 145 0.97 19.81 -4.56
C VAL A 145 -0.15 19.09 -3.82
N LYS A 146 -1.10 19.83 -3.28
CA LYS A 146 -2.27 19.23 -2.62
C LYS A 146 -3.09 18.39 -3.60
N ASN A 147 -3.74 17.33 -3.08
CA ASN A 147 -4.51 16.38 -3.88
C ASN A 147 -5.98 16.33 -3.42
N PRO A 148 -6.79 17.35 -3.69
CA PRO A 148 -8.19 17.39 -3.31
C PRO A 148 -8.99 16.31 -4.04
N TRP A 149 -9.98 15.71 -3.36
CA TRP A 149 -10.82 14.65 -3.91
C TRP A 149 -12.28 14.75 -3.49
N ILE A 150 -12.58 15.52 -2.44
CA ILE A 150 -13.93 15.66 -1.89
C ILE A 150 -14.72 16.64 -2.76
N THR A 151 -15.81 16.14 -3.32
CA THR A 151 -16.75 16.90 -4.14
C THR A 151 -18.12 17.00 -3.45
N ASN A 152 -19.02 17.84 -3.97
CA ASN A 152 -20.35 18.01 -3.40
C ASN A 152 -21.13 16.68 -3.34
N GLU A 153 -21.05 15.89 -4.42
CA GLU A 153 -21.50 14.50 -4.42
C GLU A 153 -20.29 13.59 -4.17
N SER A 154 -20.37 12.81 -3.11
CA SER A 154 -19.25 12.00 -2.62
C SER A 154 -19.75 10.67 -2.09
N TRP A 155 -18.83 9.69 -1.99
CA TRP A 155 -19.10 8.44 -1.27
C TRP A 155 -19.24 8.65 0.25
N LEU A 156 -18.72 9.76 0.77
CA LEU A 156 -18.82 10.13 2.18
C LEU A 156 -20.27 10.43 2.58
N VAL A 157 -20.71 9.82 3.68
CA VAL A 157 -22.03 10.07 4.27
C VAL A 157 -21.82 10.60 5.69
N ARG A 158 -22.16 11.88 5.91
CA ARG A 158 -22.06 12.50 7.23
C ARG A 158 -23.00 11.81 8.22
N GLN A 159 -22.47 11.50 9.40
CA GLN A 159 -23.21 10.90 10.51
C GLN A 159 -23.50 11.93 11.61
N PRO A 160 -24.61 11.79 12.34
CA PRO A 160 -24.94 12.68 13.47
C PRO A 160 -24.16 12.26 14.73
N VAL A 161 -22.85 12.13 14.62
CA VAL A 161 -21.93 11.72 15.69
C VAL A 161 -20.78 12.68 15.73
N SER A 162 -20.48 13.19 16.91
CA SER A 162 -19.36 14.07 17.20
C SER A 162 -18.80 13.73 18.57
N PHE A 163 -17.48 13.76 18.67
CA PHE A 163 -16.78 13.55 19.94
C PHE A 163 -15.88 14.75 20.24
N ALA A 164 -15.70 15.01 21.55
CA ALA A 164 -14.71 15.94 22.05
C ALA A 164 -13.40 15.19 22.30
N VAL A 165 -12.32 15.66 21.69
CA VAL A 165 -10.97 15.10 21.85
C VAL A 165 -10.12 16.09 22.64
N PRO A 166 -9.71 15.76 23.88
CA PRO A 166 -8.96 16.67 24.73
C PRO A 166 -7.47 16.66 24.39
N TYR A 167 -6.89 17.85 24.31
CA TYR A 167 -5.45 18.10 24.26
C TYR A 167 -5.03 18.99 25.42
N LYS A 168 -3.75 19.21 25.59
CA LYS A 168 -3.23 20.02 26.72
C LYS A 168 -3.91 21.38 26.85
N ASN A 169 -4.02 22.12 25.76
CA ASN A 169 -4.43 23.53 25.78
C ASN A 169 -5.79 23.80 25.11
N PHE A 170 -6.39 22.78 24.48
CA PHE A 170 -7.65 22.92 23.78
C PHE A 170 -8.35 21.57 23.62
N THR A 171 -9.61 21.63 23.24
CA THR A 171 -10.41 20.46 22.88
C THR A 171 -10.85 20.60 21.42
N MET A 172 -10.72 19.53 20.65
CA MET A 172 -11.21 19.48 19.27
C MET A 172 -12.49 18.68 19.19
N HIS A 173 -13.38 19.10 18.29
CA HIS A 173 -14.61 18.37 18.02
C HIS A 173 -14.52 17.72 16.65
N SER A 174 -15.02 16.50 16.57
CA SER A 174 -15.00 15.71 15.35
C SER A 174 -16.34 15.73 14.63
N THR A 175 -16.27 15.47 13.31
CA THR A 175 -17.39 15.10 12.46
C THR A 175 -17.09 13.70 11.92
N LEU A 176 -18.07 12.80 11.95
CA LEU A 176 -17.94 11.46 11.40
C LEU A 176 -18.51 11.39 9.99
N TYR A 177 -17.74 10.84 9.08
CA TYR A 177 -18.17 10.44 7.73
C TYR A 177 -18.00 8.93 7.56
N ASP A 178 -19.04 8.27 7.06
CA ASP A 178 -18.98 6.86 6.73
C ASP A 178 -18.88 6.65 5.23
N ILE A 179 -18.12 5.63 4.83
CA ILE A 179 -18.16 5.04 3.49
C ILE A 179 -18.65 3.60 3.65
N ASP A 180 -19.71 3.24 2.93
CA ASP A 180 -20.19 1.87 2.91
C ASP A 180 -19.23 0.95 2.15
N VAL A 181 -19.00 -0.24 2.70
CA VAL A 181 -18.13 -1.27 2.14
C VAL A 181 -18.96 -2.52 1.83
N PRO A 182 -19.47 -2.67 0.60
CA PRO A 182 -20.26 -3.84 0.22
C PRO A 182 -19.35 -5.06 0.05
N GLY A 183 -19.79 -6.20 0.54
CA GLY A 183 -19.16 -7.48 0.27
C GLY A 183 -19.54 -8.03 -1.10
N TYR A 184 -18.68 -8.90 -1.66
CA TYR A 184 -18.96 -9.59 -2.90
C TYR A 184 -20.08 -10.63 -2.67
N ASN A 185 -21.23 -10.35 -3.23
CA ASN A 185 -22.50 -11.09 -3.17
C ASN A 185 -23.38 -10.88 -1.93
N ASN A 186 -22.87 -10.51 -0.75
CA ASN A 186 -23.72 -10.35 0.45
C ASN A 186 -23.11 -9.38 1.45
N GLY A 187 -23.94 -8.83 2.31
CA GLY A 187 -23.51 -8.04 3.45
C GLY A 187 -22.89 -6.69 3.12
N CYS A 188 -22.71 -5.91 4.14
CA CYS A 188 -22.09 -4.59 4.06
C CYS A 188 -21.50 -4.20 5.41
N ASN A 189 -20.32 -3.63 5.41
CA ASN A 189 -19.66 -3.01 6.55
C ASN A 189 -19.47 -1.51 6.31
N ARG A 190 -18.71 -0.84 7.16
CA ARG A 190 -18.41 0.60 7.05
C ARG A 190 -16.96 0.91 7.27
N LEU A 191 -16.51 1.96 6.62
CA LEU A 191 -15.29 2.68 6.96
C LEU A 191 -15.69 4.00 7.62
N HIS A 192 -15.32 4.16 8.89
CA HIS A 192 -15.58 5.35 9.70
C HIS A 192 -14.39 6.29 9.59
N LEU A 193 -14.60 7.48 9.05
CA LEU A 193 -13.58 8.50 8.83
C LEU A 193 -13.91 9.74 9.65
N PHE A 194 -13.05 10.04 10.62
CA PHE A 194 -13.19 11.22 11.46
C PHE A 194 -12.48 12.42 10.85
N ASP A 195 -13.14 13.55 10.89
CA ASP A 195 -12.64 14.84 10.43
C ASP A 195 -12.74 15.86 11.57
N VAL A 196 -11.91 16.88 11.54
CA VAL A 196 -12.03 17.99 12.50
C VAL A 196 -13.05 19.00 11.97
N ASP A 197 -13.95 19.45 12.83
CA ASP A 197 -15.06 20.33 12.41
C ASP A 197 -14.61 21.74 12.00
N THR A 198 -13.40 22.15 12.40
CA THR A 198 -12.77 23.44 12.09
C THR A 198 -11.77 23.39 10.94
N VAL A 199 -11.71 22.30 10.17
CA VAL A 199 -10.77 22.15 9.05
C VAL A 199 -10.92 23.29 8.04
N ASP A 200 -9.78 23.82 7.58
CA ASP A 200 -9.73 24.93 6.63
C ASP A 200 -8.75 24.63 5.49
N GLU A 201 -9.28 24.24 4.34
CA GLU A 201 -8.48 23.94 3.15
C GLU A 201 -7.76 25.17 2.58
N SER A 202 -8.23 26.39 2.88
CA SER A 202 -7.72 27.64 2.30
C SER A 202 -6.33 28.00 2.81
N ILE A 203 -5.87 27.40 3.90
CA ILE A 203 -4.53 27.65 4.47
C ILE A 203 -3.39 27.03 3.65
N VAL A 204 -3.71 26.19 2.69
CA VAL A 204 -2.72 25.57 1.79
C VAL A 204 -2.83 26.17 0.41
N PRO A 205 -1.74 26.77 -0.15
CA PRO A 205 -1.73 27.28 -1.53
C PRO A 205 -2.02 26.18 -2.56
N SER A 206 -2.56 26.57 -3.72
CA SER A 206 -2.95 25.62 -4.79
C SER A 206 -1.79 24.85 -5.40
N ASP A 207 -0.59 25.42 -5.37
CA ASP A 207 0.62 24.90 -6.01
C ASP A 207 1.67 24.36 -5.02
N SER A 208 1.27 24.08 -3.80
CA SER A 208 2.16 23.70 -2.70
C SER A 208 1.49 22.72 -1.76
N ILE A 209 2.29 22.16 -0.84
CA ILE A 209 1.83 21.42 0.35
C ILE A 209 2.20 22.15 1.64
N ASN A 210 2.70 23.37 1.56
CA ASN A 210 3.15 24.15 2.71
C ASN A 210 1.97 24.78 3.45
N PHE A 211 2.03 24.76 4.77
CA PHE A 211 1.06 25.39 5.66
C PHE A 211 1.68 25.64 7.03
N ASP A 212 1.06 26.49 7.84
CA ASP A 212 1.46 26.70 9.23
C ASP A 212 1.08 25.49 10.09
N LYS A 213 2.07 24.69 10.48
CA LYS A 213 1.89 23.46 11.26
C LYS A 213 1.39 23.71 12.71
N HIS A 214 1.40 24.94 13.19
CA HIS A 214 0.92 25.29 14.53
C HIS A 214 -0.60 25.50 14.61
N GLN A 215 -1.26 25.69 13.47
CA GLN A 215 -2.71 25.85 13.39
C GLN A 215 -3.45 24.50 13.38
N ILE A 216 -3.28 23.74 14.45
CA ILE A 216 -3.78 22.35 14.55
C ILE A 216 -5.28 22.25 14.27
N GLN A 217 -6.09 23.18 14.80
CA GLN A 217 -7.54 23.18 14.60
C GLN A 217 -7.96 23.32 13.14
N LYS A 218 -7.09 23.88 12.28
CA LYS A 218 -7.36 24.05 10.86
C LYS A 218 -6.70 22.99 9.98
N ASN A 219 -5.57 22.43 10.41
CA ASN A 219 -4.72 21.61 9.54
C ASN A 219 -4.75 20.10 9.84
N LEU A 220 -5.35 19.66 10.95
CA LEU A 220 -5.19 18.31 11.47
C LEU A 220 -5.50 17.20 10.45
N THR A 221 -6.56 17.38 9.67
CA THR A 221 -7.05 16.39 8.70
C THR A 221 -6.79 16.78 7.24
N LEU A 222 -5.86 17.71 7.00
CA LEU A 222 -5.53 18.09 5.61
C LEU A 222 -4.64 17.03 4.93
N PHE A 223 -3.52 16.69 5.54
CA PHE A 223 -2.54 15.77 4.94
C PHE A 223 -2.30 14.50 5.75
N LEU A 224 -2.20 13.39 5.04
CA LEU A 224 -1.61 12.15 5.54
C LEU A 224 -0.08 12.30 5.56
N TYR A 225 0.56 11.94 6.65
CA TYR A 225 2.01 12.04 6.84
C TYR A 225 2.58 13.42 6.47
N PRO A 226 2.17 14.50 7.16
CA PRO A 226 2.75 15.80 6.93
C PRO A 226 4.26 15.78 7.16
N ASP A 227 4.97 16.75 6.54
CA ASP A 227 6.42 16.87 6.71
C ASP A 227 6.79 16.96 8.19
N ASP A 228 7.57 15.98 8.66
CA ASP A 228 8.02 15.82 10.05
C ASP A 228 9.54 16.02 10.19
N SER A 229 10.14 16.75 9.26
CA SER A 229 11.55 17.12 9.31
C SER A 229 11.87 18.10 10.46
N ASP A 230 10.87 18.77 11.00
CA ASP A 230 10.97 19.66 12.13
C ASP A 230 10.10 19.21 13.34
N ARG A 231 10.30 19.87 14.48
CA ARG A 231 9.54 19.56 15.71
C ARG A 231 8.03 19.78 15.53
N ALA A 232 7.63 20.84 14.86
CA ALA A 232 6.21 21.14 14.64
C ALA A 232 5.51 20.05 13.84
N GLY A 233 6.17 19.51 12.81
CA GLY A 233 5.66 18.38 12.02
C GLY A 233 5.60 17.09 12.82
N GLN A 234 6.58 16.81 13.66
CA GLN A 234 6.56 15.64 14.55
C GLN A 234 5.42 15.73 15.57
N LEU A 235 5.21 16.89 16.17
CA LEU A 235 4.07 17.11 17.06
C LEU A 235 2.74 16.94 16.32
N LEU A 236 2.63 17.45 15.10
CA LEU A 236 1.42 17.30 14.28
C LEU A 236 1.06 15.83 14.05
N ARG A 237 2.04 14.95 13.83
CA ARG A 237 1.80 13.52 13.74
C ARG A 237 1.20 12.95 15.02
N ILE A 238 1.67 13.37 16.18
CA ILE A 238 1.10 12.94 17.47
C ILE A 238 -0.34 13.46 17.61
N TYR A 239 -0.61 14.72 17.26
CA TYR A 239 -1.97 15.27 17.25
C TYR A 239 -2.92 14.44 16.36
N GLN A 240 -2.48 14.06 15.16
CA GLN A 240 -3.27 13.24 14.24
C GLN A 240 -3.53 11.84 14.78
N GLN A 241 -2.51 11.16 15.27
CA GLN A 241 -2.63 9.80 15.79
C GLN A 241 -3.57 9.77 16.99
N TYR A 242 -3.44 10.73 17.90
CA TYR A 242 -4.33 10.83 19.06
C TYR A 242 -5.78 11.15 18.65
N PHE A 243 -5.98 12.08 17.71
CA PHE A 243 -7.32 12.37 17.19
C PHE A 243 -8.01 11.10 16.63
N MET A 244 -7.28 10.32 15.86
CA MET A 244 -7.78 9.07 15.29
C MET A 244 -8.19 8.07 16.39
N VAL A 245 -7.31 7.81 17.33
CA VAL A 245 -7.55 6.76 18.34
C VAL A 245 -8.56 7.19 19.41
N SER A 246 -8.60 8.47 19.78
CA SER A 246 -9.60 8.98 20.74
C SER A 246 -11.00 8.91 20.15
N ASN A 247 -11.20 9.38 18.93
CA ASN A 247 -12.48 9.22 18.23
C ASN A 247 -12.86 7.75 18.07
N GLY A 248 -11.91 6.90 17.66
CA GLY A 248 -12.16 5.48 17.50
C GLY A 248 -12.58 4.79 18.80
N ALA A 249 -11.85 5.04 19.89
CA ALA A 249 -12.17 4.46 21.20
C ALA A 249 -13.52 4.95 21.72
N GLN A 250 -13.82 6.25 21.61
CA GLN A 250 -15.12 6.81 22.00
C GLN A 250 -16.26 6.20 21.19
N PHE A 251 -16.06 6.04 19.87
CA PHE A 251 -17.04 5.41 18.98
C PHE A 251 -17.32 3.95 19.37
N ILE A 252 -16.27 3.17 19.64
CA ILE A 252 -16.38 1.76 20.06
C ILE A 252 -17.18 1.66 21.36
N LEU A 253 -16.83 2.46 22.37
CA LEU A 253 -17.55 2.45 23.65
C LEU A 253 -19.00 2.91 23.52
N MET A 254 -19.26 3.92 22.68
CA MET A 254 -20.63 4.36 22.40
C MET A 254 -21.47 3.22 21.80
N GLU A 255 -20.97 2.50 20.81
CA GLU A 255 -21.68 1.36 20.22
C GLU A 255 -21.93 0.24 21.25
N CYS A 256 -20.96 -0.04 22.12
CA CYS A 256 -21.11 -1.03 23.18
C CYS A 256 -22.16 -0.63 24.22
N GLU A 257 -22.15 0.63 24.64
CA GLU A 257 -23.12 1.18 25.60
C GLU A 257 -24.54 1.18 25.00
N GLN A 258 -24.69 1.53 23.73
CA GLN A 258 -25.99 1.46 23.04
C GLN A 258 -26.55 0.05 22.97
N LYS A 259 -25.68 -0.96 22.92
CA LYS A 259 -26.07 -2.38 22.95
C LYS A 259 -26.24 -2.96 24.36
N GLY A 260 -25.92 -2.17 25.38
CA GLY A 260 -26.01 -2.61 26.77
C GLY A 260 -24.96 -3.64 27.19
N TYR A 261 -23.79 -3.66 26.53
CA TYR A 261 -22.72 -4.60 26.84
C TYR A 261 -22.02 -4.22 28.16
N ASP A 262 -21.64 -5.25 28.93
CA ASP A 262 -20.79 -5.08 30.11
C ASP A 262 -19.35 -4.77 29.67
N LEU A 263 -18.90 -3.55 29.91
CA LEU A 263 -17.57 -3.10 29.53
C LEU A 263 -16.44 -3.84 30.27
N HIS A 264 -16.71 -4.47 31.41
CA HIS A 264 -15.74 -5.38 32.08
C HIS A 264 -15.45 -6.65 31.28
N LYS A 265 -16.33 -6.95 30.32
CA LYS A 265 -16.18 -8.05 29.36
C LYS A 265 -16.09 -7.55 27.92
N LEU A 266 -15.50 -6.36 27.73
CA LEU A 266 -15.38 -5.73 26.40
C LEU A 266 -14.77 -6.68 25.37
N TYR A 267 -13.78 -7.48 25.75
CA TYR A 267 -13.11 -8.46 24.90
C TYR A 267 -14.01 -9.60 24.39
N ASP A 268 -15.18 -9.81 25.01
CA ASP A 268 -16.18 -10.78 24.49
C ASP A 268 -16.96 -10.20 23.30
N HIS A 269 -16.99 -8.87 23.17
CA HIS A 269 -17.79 -8.15 22.18
C HIS A 269 -16.99 -7.34 21.17
N VAL A 270 -15.72 -7.07 21.46
CA VAL A 270 -14.85 -6.20 20.65
C VAL A 270 -13.48 -6.81 20.50
N VAL A 271 -12.95 -6.73 19.27
CA VAL A 271 -11.53 -6.84 19.00
C VAL A 271 -11.08 -5.61 18.24
N ILE A 272 -9.96 -5.00 18.66
CA ILE A 272 -9.32 -3.88 18.00
C ILE A 272 -8.04 -4.41 17.36
N GLN A 273 -7.95 -4.27 16.03
CA GLN A 273 -6.72 -4.56 15.31
C GLN A 273 -5.95 -3.28 15.09
N ILE A 274 -4.78 -3.18 15.70
CA ILE A 274 -3.84 -2.07 15.59
C ILE A 274 -2.98 -2.30 14.36
N ASN A 275 -3.20 -1.50 13.31
CA ASN A 275 -2.50 -1.65 12.04
C ASN A 275 -1.22 -0.79 12.04
N ASP A 276 -0.09 -1.44 12.26
CA ASP A 276 1.21 -0.82 12.56
C ASP A 276 1.17 -0.01 13.88
N THR A 277 2.11 0.90 14.12
CA THR A 277 2.21 1.64 15.38
C THR A 277 1.42 2.94 15.41
N HIS A 278 0.88 3.38 14.29
CA HIS A 278 0.13 4.64 14.23
C HIS A 278 -1.07 4.69 15.20
N PRO A 279 -1.84 3.60 15.40
CA PRO A 279 -2.93 3.59 16.37
C PRO A 279 -2.55 3.16 17.79
N SER A 280 -1.28 3.02 18.12
CA SER A 280 -0.84 2.46 19.43
C SER A 280 -1.41 3.19 20.63
N MET A 281 -1.63 4.51 20.55
CA MET A 281 -2.21 5.29 21.65
C MET A 281 -3.66 4.90 21.98
N VAL A 282 -4.31 4.04 21.19
CA VAL A 282 -5.63 3.49 21.55
C VAL A 282 -5.58 2.74 22.87
N ILE A 283 -4.45 2.14 23.21
CA ILE A 283 -4.27 1.41 24.46
C ILE A 283 -4.41 2.34 25.66
N PRO A 284 -3.57 3.37 25.87
CA PRO A 284 -3.75 4.28 27.01
C PRO A 284 -5.04 5.10 26.91
N GLU A 285 -5.52 5.45 25.72
CA GLU A 285 -6.77 6.21 25.58
C GLU A 285 -7.99 5.38 26.01
N LEU A 286 -8.07 4.13 25.61
CA LEU A 286 -9.16 3.24 26.04
C LEU A 286 -9.12 3.01 27.55
N ILE A 287 -7.93 2.85 28.14
CA ILE A 287 -7.76 2.77 29.61
C ILE A 287 -8.32 4.03 30.26
N ARG A 288 -7.95 5.21 29.76
CA ARG A 288 -8.44 6.50 30.28
C ARG A 288 -9.97 6.58 30.26
N LEU A 289 -10.58 6.23 29.11
CA LEU A 289 -12.02 6.26 28.93
C LEU A 289 -12.76 5.24 29.84
N LEU A 290 -12.18 4.09 30.08
CA LEU A 290 -12.73 3.11 31.04
C LEU A 290 -12.61 3.62 32.47
N GLN A 291 -11.54 4.29 32.85
CA GLN A 291 -11.42 4.92 34.17
C GLN A 291 -12.48 6.01 34.38
N GLU A 292 -12.80 6.82 33.36
CA GLU A 292 -13.93 7.76 33.42
C GLU A 292 -15.28 7.06 33.68
N ARG A 293 -15.38 5.79 33.36
CA ARG A 293 -16.56 4.92 33.59
C ARG A 293 -16.46 4.12 34.89
N GLY A 294 -15.54 4.48 35.78
CA GLY A 294 -15.42 3.90 37.10
C GLY A 294 -14.51 2.69 37.23
N PHE A 295 -13.79 2.32 36.18
CA PHE A 295 -12.78 1.24 36.27
C PHE A 295 -11.57 1.68 37.09
N THR A 296 -11.03 0.77 37.88
CA THR A 296 -9.67 0.96 38.41
C THR A 296 -8.65 0.88 37.28
N MET A 297 -7.46 1.40 37.49
CA MET A 297 -6.36 1.29 36.51
C MET A 297 -6.12 -0.15 36.12
N GLN A 298 -6.06 -1.08 37.09
CA GLN A 298 -5.77 -2.48 36.82
C GLN A 298 -6.90 -3.18 36.06
N GLU A 299 -8.15 -2.92 36.40
CA GLU A 299 -9.30 -3.46 35.66
C GLU A 299 -9.29 -2.97 34.20
N ALA A 300 -9.01 -1.70 33.99
CA ALA A 300 -8.92 -1.14 32.63
C ALA A 300 -7.76 -1.77 31.82
N ILE A 301 -6.58 -1.90 32.42
CA ILE A 301 -5.42 -2.55 31.80
C ILE A 301 -5.75 -3.99 31.41
N ASP A 302 -6.36 -4.76 32.29
CA ASP A 302 -6.70 -6.16 32.07
C ASP A 302 -7.69 -6.33 30.90
N VAL A 303 -8.71 -5.48 30.84
CA VAL A 303 -9.70 -5.47 29.76
C VAL A 303 -9.07 -5.10 28.42
N VAL A 304 -8.30 -4.02 28.38
CA VAL A 304 -7.68 -3.52 27.13
C VAL A 304 -6.67 -4.52 26.60
N SER A 305 -5.88 -5.15 27.46
CA SER A 305 -4.88 -6.16 27.08
C SER A 305 -5.49 -7.40 26.38
N LYS A 306 -6.75 -7.70 26.67
CA LYS A 306 -7.50 -8.80 26.01
C LYS A 306 -8.28 -8.36 24.78
N THR A 307 -8.36 -7.05 24.53
CA THR A 307 -9.16 -6.47 23.44
C THR A 307 -8.33 -6.10 22.22
N CYS A 308 -7.05 -5.74 22.41
CA CYS A 308 -6.18 -5.22 21.35
C CYS A 308 -5.24 -6.29 20.80
N ALA A 309 -5.14 -6.34 19.47
CA ALA A 309 -4.17 -7.13 18.72
C ALA A 309 -3.35 -6.21 17.82
N TYR A 310 -2.08 -6.53 17.62
CA TYR A 310 -1.12 -5.69 16.89
C TYR A 310 -0.55 -6.42 15.68
N THR A 311 -0.59 -5.75 14.53
CA THR A 311 0.12 -6.17 13.32
C THR A 311 1.34 -5.29 13.10
N ASN A 312 2.52 -5.91 13.02
CA ASN A 312 3.75 -5.21 12.64
C ASN A 312 3.93 -5.28 11.12
N HIS A 313 4.15 -4.11 10.49
CA HIS A 313 4.46 -4.00 9.06
C HIS A 313 5.90 -3.54 8.80
N THR A 314 6.71 -3.37 9.83
CA THR A 314 8.01 -2.73 9.75
C THR A 314 9.10 -3.65 10.25
N ILE A 315 10.13 -3.89 9.42
CA ILE A 315 11.35 -4.59 9.85
C ILE A 315 12.41 -3.59 10.30
N LEU A 316 12.54 -2.44 9.62
CA LEU A 316 13.54 -1.43 9.93
C LEU A 316 13.38 -0.92 11.36
N ALA A 317 14.31 -1.23 12.25
CA ALA A 317 14.24 -0.82 13.65
C ALA A 317 14.14 0.70 13.82
N GLU A 318 14.81 1.46 12.93
CA GLU A 318 14.78 2.92 12.93
C GLU A 318 13.37 3.48 12.61
N ALA A 319 12.56 2.72 11.88
CA ALA A 319 11.20 3.12 11.49
C ALA A 319 10.13 2.79 12.55
N LEU A 320 10.48 2.04 13.60
CA LEU A 320 9.60 1.84 14.75
C LEU A 320 9.47 3.13 15.54
N GLU A 321 8.24 3.61 15.70
CA GLU A 321 7.97 4.91 16.33
C GLU A 321 8.37 4.97 17.79
N LYS A 322 9.12 5.99 18.13
CA LYS A 322 9.52 6.36 19.49
C LYS A 322 9.31 7.85 19.66
N TRP A 323 8.52 8.23 20.64
CA TRP A 323 8.23 9.65 20.88
C TRP A 323 8.90 10.13 22.16
N PRO A 324 9.65 11.26 22.13
CA PRO A 324 10.13 11.89 23.35
C PRO A 324 8.99 12.18 24.31
N ILE A 325 9.22 11.95 25.61
CA ILE A 325 8.18 12.20 26.64
C ILE A 325 7.70 13.64 26.61
N ASP A 326 8.61 14.61 26.43
CA ASP A 326 8.26 16.03 26.37
C ASP A 326 7.30 16.34 25.21
N TYR A 327 7.38 15.62 24.08
CA TYR A 327 6.41 15.77 22.98
C TYR A 327 5.02 15.29 23.39
N LEU A 328 4.94 14.14 24.05
CA LEU A 328 3.67 13.59 24.53
C LEU A 328 3.07 14.46 25.65
N GLU A 329 3.91 15.00 26.55
CA GLU A 329 3.48 15.94 27.60
C GLU A 329 2.95 17.26 27.02
N GLU A 330 3.45 17.68 25.86
CA GLU A 330 2.97 18.88 25.18
C GLU A 330 1.61 18.64 24.50
N VAL A 331 1.39 17.47 23.96
CA VAL A 331 0.17 17.17 23.18
C VAL A 331 -0.90 16.49 24.03
N VAL A 332 -0.54 15.42 24.75
CA VAL A 332 -1.46 14.53 25.46
C VAL A 332 -0.99 14.25 26.91
N PRO A 333 -0.79 15.29 27.74
CA PRO A 333 -0.26 15.10 29.09
C PRO A 333 -1.14 14.18 29.95
N HIS A 334 -2.44 14.13 29.67
CA HIS A 334 -3.41 13.29 30.38
C HIS A 334 -3.23 11.78 30.13
N LEU A 335 -2.50 11.39 29.09
CA LEU A 335 -2.12 9.99 28.86
C LEU A 335 -0.84 9.59 29.59
N MET A 336 0.01 10.54 29.95
CA MET A 336 1.32 10.24 30.52
C MET A 336 1.27 9.47 31.83
N PRO A 337 0.37 9.77 32.81
CA PRO A 337 0.24 8.94 34.00
C PRO A 337 -0.07 7.48 33.70
N ILE A 338 -0.88 7.21 32.69
CA ILE A 338 -1.22 5.85 32.24
C ILE A 338 0.00 5.19 31.60
N ILE A 339 0.68 5.89 30.68
CA ILE A 339 1.88 5.37 30.02
C ILE A 339 2.99 5.05 31.03
N HIS A 340 3.19 5.91 32.04
CA HIS A 340 4.13 5.66 33.12
C HIS A 340 3.77 4.42 33.93
N GLU A 341 2.49 4.19 34.22
CA GLU A 341 2.02 2.99 34.91
C GLU A 341 2.24 1.73 34.11
N LEU A 342 1.94 1.78 32.78
CA LEU A 342 2.18 0.68 31.87
C LEU A 342 3.67 0.31 31.82
N ASP A 343 4.55 1.30 31.73
CA ASP A 343 6.01 1.12 31.76
C ASP A 343 6.48 0.55 33.10
N ALA A 344 5.99 1.10 34.21
CA ALA A 344 6.36 0.65 35.55
C ALA A 344 5.99 -0.83 35.79
N GLN A 345 4.79 -1.25 35.35
CA GLN A 345 4.36 -2.66 35.45
C GLN A 345 5.23 -3.58 34.59
N ALA A 346 5.55 -3.16 33.35
CA ALA A 346 6.44 -3.90 32.46
C ALA A 346 7.84 -4.07 33.06
N LYS A 347 8.44 -2.98 33.58
CA LYS A 347 9.76 -2.99 34.22
C LYS A 347 9.81 -3.80 35.53
N LYS A 348 8.72 -3.81 36.26
CA LYS A 348 8.61 -4.65 37.46
C LYS A 348 8.65 -6.13 37.14
N LYS A 349 8.00 -6.52 36.03
CA LYS A 349 7.88 -7.92 35.60
C LYS A 349 9.12 -8.38 34.81
N TYR A 350 9.66 -7.52 33.97
CA TYR A 350 10.79 -7.82 33.08
C TYR A 350 11.90 -6.79 33.27
N LYS A 351 13.10 -7.28 33.57
CA LYS A 351 14.27 -6.43 33.89
C LYS A 351 15.11 -6.04 32.67
N ASP A 352 14.82 -6.58 31.50
CA ASP A 352 15.55 -6.29 30.27
C ASP A 352 15.14 -4.91 29.73
N GLU A 353 16.09 -3.97 29.66
CA GLU A 353 15.91 -2.64 29.11
C GLU A 353 15.45 -2.64 27.65
N LYS A 354 15.71 -3.72 26.90
CA LYS A 354 15.29 -3.84 25.50
C LYS A 354 13.78 -3.98 25.32
N VAL A 355 13.06 -4.33 26.38
CA VAL A 355 11.60 -4.45 26.35
C VAL A 355 10.89 -3.31 27.11
N ALA A 356 11.63 -2.33 27.61
CA ALA A 356 11.05 -1.18 28.29
C ALA A 356 10.18 -0.35 27.32
N ILE A 357 9.05 0.16 27.79
CA ILE A 357 8.20 1.07 27.04
C ILE A 357 8.87 2.43 26.97
N ILE A 358 9.32 2.94 28.13
CA ILE A 358 10.10 4.20 28.21
C ILE A 358 11.58 3.81 28.34
N ASP A 359 12.38 4.19 27.35
CA ASP A 359 13.80 3.90 27.33
C ASP A 359 14.62 4.89 28.19
N LYS A 360 15.91 4.63 28.34
CA LYS A 360 16.83 5.47 29.10
C LYS A 360 16.96 6.91 28.55
N ASP A 361 16.67 7.08 27.26
CA ASP A 361 16.70 8.38 26.60
C ASP A 361 15.35 9.12 26.69
N GLN A 362 14.45 8.65 27.55
CA GLN A 362 13.12 9.22 27.79
C GLN A 362 12.25 9.26 26.54
N ARG A 363 12.27 8.19 25.75
CA ARG A 363 11.40 8.01 24.58
C ARG A 363 10.45 6.85 24.81
N VAL A 364 9.20 7.06 24.41
CA VAL A 364 8.13 6.04 24.48
C VAL A 364 8.13 5.21 23.21
N HIS A 365 8.39 3.91 23.35
CA HIS A 365 8.33 2.94 22.26
C HIS A 365 6.90 2.46 22.03
N MET A 366 6.29 2.86 20.93
CA MET A 366 4.89 2.57 20.65
C MET A 366 4.66 1.06 20.44
N ALA A 367 5.50 0.39 19.66
CA ALA A 367 5.41 -1.05 19.45
C ALA A 367 5.56 -1.86 20.75
N HIS A 368 6.42 -1.43 21.66
CA HIS A 368 6.62 -2.10 22.95
C HIS A 368 5.33 -2.08 23.82
N MET A 369 4.63 -0.96 23.79
CA MET A 369 3.32 -0.83 24.45
C MET A 369 2.29 -1.78 23.85
N ASP A 370 2.23 -1.87 22.51
CA ASP A 370 1.32 -2.79 21.81
C ASP A 370 1.59 -4.26 22.16
N ILE A 371 2.86 -4.65 22.27
CA ILE A 371 3.24 -6.04 22.54
C ILE A 371 2.96 -6.42 23.99
N HIS A 372 3.29 -5.56 24.96
CA HIS A 372 3.02 -5.83 26.36
C HIS A 372 1.52 -5.91 26.65
N TYR A 373 0.73 -5.01 26.08
CA TYR A 373 -0.69 -4.82 26.39
C TYR A 373 -1.66 -5.18 25.27
N GLY A 374 -1.20 -5.98 24.33
CA GLY A 374 -2.02 -6.67 23.34
C GLY A 374 -1.95 -8.19 23.53
N PHE A 375 -2.92 -8.92 22.99
CA PHE A 375 -2.97 -10.38 23.12
C PHE A 375 -2.37 -11.13 21.93
N SER A 376 -2.12 -10.44 20.81
CA SER A 376 -1.54 -11.03 19.59
C SER A 376 -0.62 -10.04 18.91
N VAL A 377 0.50 -10.56 18.39
CA VAL A 377 1.48 -9.84 17.57
C VAL A 377 1.70 -10.67 16.32
N ASN A 378 1.36 -10.15 15.16
CA ASN A 378 1.64 -10.86 13.93
C ASN A 378 2.56 -10.12 12.99
N GLY A 379 3.43 -10.89 12.31
CA GLY A 379 4.10 -10.46 11.10
C GLY A 379 3.21 -10.68 9.88
N VAL A 380 3.68 -10.24 8.71
CA VAL A 380 2.87 -10.15 7.48
C VAL A 380 3.40 -10.97 6.30
N ALA A 381 4.43 -11.77 6.54
CA ALA A 381 4.95 -12.81 5.67
C ALA A 381 5.74 -13.81 6.52
N ALA A 382 5.92 -15.03 6.05
CA ALA A 382 6.62 -16.08 6.82
C ALA A 382 8.03 -15.65 7.21
N LEU A 383 8.83 -15.17 6.26
CA LEU A 383 10.19 -14.67 6.53
C LEU A 383 10.18 -13.48 7.50
N HIS A 384 9.29 -12.51 7.31
CA HIS A 384 9.15 -11.36 8.19
C HIS A 384 8.92 -11.79 9.64
N THR A 385 8.00 -12.71 9.85
CA THR A 385 7.67 -13.21 11.19
C THR A 385 8.86 -13.90 11.83
N GLU A 386 9.63 -14.69 11.07
CA GLU A 386 10.86 -15.32 11.58
C GLU A 386 11.94 -14.29 11.94
N ILE A 387 12.09 -13.23 11.15
CA ILE A 387 13.01 -12.12 11.46
C ILE A 387 12.59 -11.41 12.74
N LEU A 388 11.29 -11.14 12.93
CA LEU A 388 10.77 -10.56 14.16
C LEU A 388 11.10 -11.44 15.38
N LYS A 389 10.86 -12.75 15.30
CA LYS A 389 11.10 -13.71 16.40
C LYS A 389 12.58 -13.88 16.75
N ASN A 390 13.44 -13.91 15.74
CA ASN A 390 14.84 -14.32 15.91
C ASN A 390 15.82 -13.14 15.94
N SER A 391 15.41 -11.95 15.56
CA SER A 391 16.24 -10.77 15.46
C SER A 391 15.57 -9.54 16.08
N GLU A 392 14.70 -8.87 15.33
CA GLU A 392 14.20 -7.52 15.65
C GLU A 392 13.41 -7.44 16.96
N LEU A 393 12.54 -8.40 17.23
CA LEU A 393 11.71 -8.47 18.43
C LEU A 393 12.03 -9.70 19.28
N LYS A 394 13.20 -10.26 19.12
CA LYS A 394 13.61 -11.46 19.89
C LYS A 394 13.42 -11.32 21.40
N PRO A 395 13.80 -10.21 22.06
CA PRO A 395 13.55 -10.05 23.51
C PRO A 395 12.08 -10.19 23.88
N PHE A 396 11.17 -9.75 23.02
CA PHE A 396 9.73 -9.92 23.23
C PHE A 396 9.26 -11.34 22.95
N TYR A 397 9.79 -11.98 21.92
CA TYR A 397 9.46 -13.37 21.62
C TYR A 397 9.90 -14.30 22.74
N ASP A 398 11.04 -14.03 23.38
CA ASP A 398 11.54 -14.82 24.52
C ASP A 398 10.59 -14.76 25.73
N ILE A 399 9.84 -13.66 25.90
CA ILE A 399 8.91 -13.50 27.04
C ILE A 399 7.44 -13.75 26.70
N TYR A 400 7.04 -13.62 25.43
CA TYR A 400 5.67 -13.82 24.94
C TYR A 400 5.60 -14.68 23.69
N PRO A 401 6.21 -15.88 23.67
CA PRO A 401 6.23 -16.69 22.44
C PRO A 401 4.82 -17.02 21.93
N GLU A 402 3.84 -17.13 22.83
CA GLU A 402 2.44 -17.44 22.52
C GLU A 402 1.70 -16.31 21.80
N LYS A 403 2.18 -15.06 21.88
CA LYS A 403 1.55 -13.93 21.17
C LYS A 403 1.93 -13.86 19.70
N PHE A 404 3.10 -14.40 19.32
CA PHE A 404 3.66 -14.23 17.97
C PHE A 404 3.09 -15.22 16.98
N ASN A 405 2.59 -14.73 15.88
CA ASN A 405 2.09 -15.55 14.79
C ASN A 405 2.29 -14.86 13.43
N ASN A 406 2.12 -15.61 12.35
CA ASN A 406 2.21 -15.08 10.98
C ASN A 406 0.85 -15.02 10.32
N LYS A 407 0.56 -13.90 9.67
CA LYS A 407 -0.56 -13.73 8.74
C LYS A 407 -0.02 -13.13 7.45
N THR A 408 0.35 -14.00 6.50
CA THR A 408 0.83 -13.55 5.20
C THR A 408 -0.21 -12.67 4.54
N ASN A 409 0.21 -11.49 4.10
CA ASN A 409 -0.64 -10.52 3.41
C ASN A 409 -1.32 -11.13 2.18
N GLY A 410 -2.36 -10.49 1.73
CA GLY A 410 -3.11 -10.85 0.55
C GLY A 410 -3.73 -9.64 -0.11
N ILE A 411 -4.30 -9.87 -1.28
CA ILE A 411 -4.94 -8.85 -2.12
C ILE A 411 -6.36 -9.27 -2.48
N THR A 412 -7.25 -8.31 -2.68
CA THR A 412 -8.60 -8.62 -3.18
C THR A 412 -8.57 -8.89 -4.68
N PHE A 413 -9.07 -10.08 -5.08
CA PHE A 413 -9.17 -10.45 -6.48
C PHE A 413 -10.27 -9.70 -7.21
N ARG A 414 -11.27 -9.16 -6.49
CA ARG A 414 -12.31 -8.29 -7.08
C ARG A 414 -11.68 -7.11 -7.78
N ARG A 415 -10.77 -6.39 -7.14
CA ARG A 415 -10.05 -5.28 -7.79
C ARG A 415 -8.95 -5.73 -8.72
N TRP A 416 -8.10 -6.67 -8.29
CA TRP A 416 -6.84 -6.96 -8.96
C TRP A 416 -6.92 -8.04 -10.03
N LEU A 417 -8.10 -8.61 -10.24
CA LEU A 417 -8.40 -9.49 -11.36
C LEU A 417 -9.74 -9.14 -12.02
N LEU A 418 -10.85 -9.22 -11.28
CA LEU A 418 -12.19 -9.04 -11.84
C LEU A 418 -12.43 -7.63 -12.40
N HIS A 419 -11.84 -6.60 -11.80
CA HIS A 419 -11.94 -5.22 -12.28
C HIS A 419 -10.83 -4.87 -13.28
N CYS A 420 -9.57 -4.98 -12.88
CA CYS A 420 -8.46 -4.46 -13.69
C CYS A 420 -8.08 -5.33 -14.89
N ASN A 421 -8.48 -6.60 -14.94
CA ASN A 421 -8.16 -7.53 -16.02
C ASN A 421 -9.33 -8.46 -16.35
N ARG A 422 -10.45 -7.85 -16.75
CA ARG A 422 -11.71 -8.56 -17.03
C ARG A 422 -11.54 -9.64 -18.11
N GLU A 423 -10.79 -9.36 -19.17
CA GLU A 423 -10.54 -10.31 -20.23
C GLU A 423 -9.84 -11.58 -19.71
N LEU A 424 -8.83 -11.43 -18.85
CA LEU A 424 -8.18 -12.56 -18.19
C LEU A 424 -9.16 -13.32 -17.28
N ALA A 425 -9.94 -12.61 -16.48
CA ALA A 425 -10.93 -13.23 -15.60
C ALA A 425 -11.97 -14.02 -16.37
N GLN A 426 -12.50 -13.48 -17.46
CA GLN A 426 -13.46 -14.17 -18.33
C GLN A 426 -12.83 -15.40 -19.02
N TYR A 427 -11.59 -15.30 -19.44
CA TYR A 427 -10.88 -16.43 -20.03
C TYR A 427 -10.63 -17.54 -19.02
N ILE A 428 -10.21 -17.20 -17.80
CA ILE A 428 -10.07 -18.18 -16.70
C ILE A 428 -11.42 -18.86 -16.44
N GLU A 429 -12.50 -18.11 -16.38
CA GLU A 429 -13.85 -18.65 -16.17
C GLU A 429 -14.25 -19.63 -17.28
N SER A 430 -13.90 -19.35 -18.53
CA SER A 430 -14.14 -20.26 -19.66
C SER A 430 -13.38 -21.57 -19.56
N LEU A 431 -12.23 -21.59 -18.88
CA LEU A 431 -11.39 -22.77 -18.71
C LEU A 431 -11.75 -23.63 -17.50
N ILE A 432 -12.07 -23.01 -16.38
CA ILE A 432 -12.23 -23.69 -15.08
C ILE A 432 -13.56 -23.42 -14.37
N GLY A 433 -14.44 -22.60 -14.95
CA GLY A 433 -15.70 -22.18 -14.35
C GLY A 433 -15.55 -21.00 -13.39
N PRO A 434 -16.66 -20.49 -12.82
CA PRO A 434 -16.69 -19.26 -12.01
C PRO A 434 -16.24 -19.44 -10.56
N GLY A 435 -15.97 -20.65 -10.10
CA GLY A 435 -15.71 -20.97 -8.69
C GLY A 435 -14.55 -20.18 -8.08
N PHE A 436 -13.50 -19.89 -8.86
CA PHE A 436 -12.33 -19.13 -8.39
C PHE A 436 -12.67 -17.70 -7.92
N LYS A 437 -13.80 -17.15 -8.32
CA LYS A 437 -14.25 -15.82 -7.87
C LYS A 437 -14.61 -15.81 -6.38
N LYS A 438 -14.96 -16.97 -5.82
CA LYS A 438 -15.31 -17.16 -4.40
C LYS A 438 -14.27 -17.96 -3.64
N ASP A 439 -13.63 -18.89 -4.30
CA ASP A 439 -12.55 -19.73 -3.78
C ASP A 439 -11.33 -19.61 -4.70
N ALA A 440 -10.41 -18.75 -4.31
CA ALA A 440 -9.22 -18.46 -5.11
C ALA A 440 -8.30 -19.68 -5.33
N ASP A 441 -8.35 -20.69 -4.46
CA ASP A 441 -7.57 -21.92 -4.61
C ASP A 441 -7.97 -22.70 -5.85
N GLU A 442 -9.17 -22.49 -6.38
CA GLU A 442 -9.60 -23.08 -7.64
C GLU A 442 -8.77 -22.65 -8.86
N LEU A 443 -8.00 -21.56 -8.78
CA LEU A 443 -7.05 -21.17 -9.82
C LEU A 443 -6.03 -22.28 -10.13
N GLU A 444 -5.71 -23.15 -9.17
CA GLU A 444 -4.81 -24.30 -9.43
C GLU A 444 -5.31 -25.25 -10.51
N LYS A 445 -6.61 -25.28 -10.78
CA LYS A 445 -7.18 -26.04 -11.89
C LYS A 445 -6.62 -25.63 -13.25
N LEU A 446 -6.04 -24.42 -13.36
CA LEU A 446 -5.35 -23.97 -14.57
C LEU A 446 -4.11 -24.79 -14.91
N LEU A 447 -3.48 -25.45 -13.93
CA LEU A 447 -2.26 -26.24 -14.15
C LEU A 447 -2.42 -27.33 -15.18
N LYS A 448 -3.64 -27.86 -15.37
CA LYS A 448 -3.91 -28.86 -16.43
C LYS A 448 -3.69 -28.33 -17.84
N TYR A 449 -3.66 -27.00 -18.01
CA TYR A 449 -3.45 -26.35 -19.31
C TYR A 449 -2.02 -25.85 -19.54
N LYS A 450 -1.08 -26.09 -18.61
CA LYS A 450 0.27 -25.53 -18.67
C LYS A 450 1.08 -25.87 -19.93
N ASP A 451 0.73 -26.95 -20.60
CA ASP A 451 1.35 -27.42 -21.86
C ASP A 451 0.41 -27.26 -23.07
N ASN A 452 -0.76 -26.65 -22.90
CA ASN A 452 -1.71 -26.42 -23.96
C ASN A 452 -1.37 -25.16 -24.76
N LYS A 453 -0.82 -25.34 -25.96
CA LYS A 453 -0.35 -24.22 -26.80
C LYS A 453 -1.43 -23.19 -27.14
N LYS A 454 -2.70 -23.61 -27.31
CA LYS A 454 -3.80 -22.66 -27.57
C LYS A 454 -4.10 -21.80 -26.38
N VAL A 455 -4.10 -22.38 -25.18
CA VAL A 455 -4.29 -21.62 -23.93
C VAL A 455 -3.14 -20.64 -23.70
N LEU A 456 -1.90 -21.09 -23.90
CA LEU A 456 -0.72 -20.23 -23.73
C LEU A 456 -0.72 -19.06 -24.73
N ALA A 457 -1.07 -19.33 -25.99
CA ALA A 457 -1.19 -18.29 -27.03
C ALA A 457 -2.30 -17.28 -26.69
N LYS A 458 -3.42 -17.71 -26.10
CA LYS A 458 -4.49 -16.81 -25.68
C LYS A 458 -4.08 -15.94 -24.49
N LEU A 459 -3.31 -16.48 -23.56
CA LEU A 459 -2.74 -15.67 -22.48
C LEU A 459 -1.80 -14.58 -23.00
N GLU A 460 -0.99 -14.89 -24.01
CA GLU A 460 -0.12 -13.91 -24.66
C GLU A 460 -0.93 -12.81 -25.37
N GLU A 461 -2.00 -13.18 -26.06
CA GLU A 461 -2.93 -12.24 -26.71
C GLU A 461 -3.57 -11.29 -25.67
N ILE A 462 -4.06 -11.83 -24.54
CA ILE A 462 -4.64 -11.02 -23.46
C ILE A 462 -3.60 -10.06 -22.90
N LYS A 463 -2.36 -10.51 -22.69
CA LYS A 463 -1.26 -9.64 -22.25
C LYS A 463 -1.00 -8.53 -23.26
N HIS A 464 -0.99 -8.84 -24.54
CA HIS A 464 -0.80 -7.86 -25.61
C HIS A 464 -1.93 -6.82 -25.60
N ASN A 465 -3.17 -7.22 -25.41
CA ASN A 465 -4.30 -6.30 -25.28
C ASN A 465 -4.13 -5.34 -24.09
N ARG A 466 -3.62 -5.83 -22.95
CA ARG A 466 -3.32 -4.96 -21.79
C ARG A 466 -2.19 -3.99 -22.09
N LYS A 467 -1.21 -4.39 -22.88
CA LYS A 467 -0.15 -3.47 -23.36
C LYS A 467 -0.69 -2.37 -24.27
N LEU A 468 -1.67 -2.68 -25.12
CA LEU A 468 -2.37 -1.70 -25.96
C LEU A 468 -3.15 -0.68 -25.09
N ASP A 469 -3.84 -1.15 -24.05
CA ASP A 469 -4.52 -0.25 -23.11
C ASP A 469 -3.54 0.67 -22.39
N LEU A 470 -2.40 0.15 -21.95
CA LEU A 470 -1.35 0.94 -21.33
C LEU A 470 -0.76 1.96 -22.30
N LYS A 471 -0.53 1.58 -23.54
CA LYS A 471 -0.04 2.45 -24.61
C LYS A 471 -0.96 3.66 -24.81
N GLN A 472 -2.26 3.43 -24.95
CA GLN A 472 -3.24 4.49 -25.09
C GLN A 472 -3.25 5.39 -23.86
N PHE A 473 -3.29 4.80 -22.67
CA PHE A 473 -3.30 5.53 -21.40
C PHE A 473 -2.09 6.45 -21.24
N LEU A 474 -0.88 5.96 -21.52
CA LEU A 474 0.35 6.76 -21.41
C LEU A 474 0.39 7.90 -22.44
N TYR A 475 -0.10 7.64 -23.64
CA TYR A 475 -0.19 8.69 -24.69
C TYR A 475 -1.16 9.80 -24.28
N GLU A 476 -2.35 9.43 -23.80
CA GLU A 476 -3.40 10.39 -23.43
C GLU A 476 -3.06 11.21 -22.18
N THR A 477 -2.39 10.59 -21.19
CA THR A 477 -2.16 11.22 -19.87
C THR A 477 -0.80 11.89 -19.74
N GLN A 478 0.23 11.38 -20.41
CA GLN A 478 1.61 11.89 -20.28
C GLN A 478 2.29 12.19 -21.63
N ASN A 479 1.60 12.00 -22.75
CA ASN A 479 2.16 12.12 -24.10
C ASN A 479 3.43 11.25 -24.30
N ILE A 480 3.42 10.04 -23.73
CA ILE A 480 4.50 9.08 -23.84
C ILE A 480 4.12 7.99 -24.83
N ALA A 481 4.99 7.74 -25.82
CA ALA A 481 4.86 6.65 -26.76
C ALA A 481 5.36 5.35 -26.12
N LEU A 482 4.57 4.28 -26.18
CA LEU A 482 4.92 2.94 -25.76
C LEU A 482 4.90 1.99 -26.96
N ASP A 483 5.92 1.14 -27.08
CA ASP A 483 5.92 0.02 -28.01
C ASP A 483 5.24 -1.18 -27.31
N GLU A 484 4.05 -1.56 -27.76
CA GLU A 484 3.27 -2.68 -27.25
C GLU A 484 3.92 -4.04 -27.50
N ASN A 485 4.90 -4.11 -28.36
CA ASN A 485 5.67 -5.33 -28.65
C ASN A 485 6.90 -5.46 -27.75
N SER A 486 7.21 -4.45 -26.97
CA SER A 486 8.35 -4.47 -26.03
C SER A 486 8.08 -5.35 -24.82
N ILE A 487 9.16 -5.79 -24.17
CA ILE A 487 9.10 -6.40 -22.85
C ILE A 487 8.78 -5.29 -21.84
N ILE A 488 7.69 -5.41 -21.11
CA ILE A 488 7.28 -4.42 -20.11
C ILE A 488 7.79 -4.86 -18.73
N ASP A 489 8.81 -4.18 -18.26
CA ASP A 489 9.52 -4.42 -16.99
C ASP A 489 9.16 -3.32 -16.00
N VAL A 490 8.53 -3.67 -14.88
CA VAL A 490 7.84 -2.70 -14.03
C VAL A 490 8.35 -2.71 -12.60
N GLN A 491 8.71 -1.53 -12.10
CA GLN A 491 8.98 -1.27 -10.70
C GLN A 491 8.12 -0.09 -10.22
N VAL A 492 6.99 -0.39 -9.64
CA VAL A 492 6.03 0.61 -9.14
C VAL A 492 5.77 0.40 -7.65
N LYS A 493 6.28 1.30 -6.86
CA LYS A 493 6.21 1.29 -5.39
C LYS A 493 6.72 2.62 -4.83
N ARG A 494 6.40 2.91 -3.57
CA ARG A 494 6.97 4.06 -2.86
C ARG A 494 8.48 4.08 -3.02
N LEU A 495 9.06 5.26 -3.24
CA LEU A 495 10.51 5.37 -3.37
C LEU A 495 11.17 5.35 -2.00
N HIS A 496 12.04 4.37 -1.81
CA HIS A 496 12.91 4.25 -0.65
C HIS A 496 14.18 3.51 -1.04
N GLU A 497 15.32 3.88 -0.48
CA GLU A 497 16.61 3.29 -0.83
C GLU A 497 16.65 1.76 -0.60
N TYR A 498 15.92 1.22 0.40
CA TYR A 498 15.86 -0.22 0.64
C TYR A 498 15.13 -1.01 -0.46
N LYS A 499 14.21 -0.35 -1.19
CA LYS A 499 13.51 -0.93 -2.36
C LYS A 499 14.39 -0.91 -3.61
N ARG A 500 15.47 -0.21 -3.54
CA ARG A 500 16.60 -0.17 -4.49
C ARG A 500 16.23 0.22 -5.92
N GLN A 501 15.34 1.21 -6.08
CA GLN A 501 15.12 1.83 -7.40
C GLN A 501 16.43 2.36 -8.01
N GLN A 502 17.37 2.82 -7.19
CA GLN A 502 18.71 3.20 -7.63
C GLN A 502 19.48 2.05 -8.29
N MET A 503 19.30 0.81 -7.84
CA MET A 503 19.91 -0.36 -8.48
C MET A 503 19.33 -0.60 -9.87
N ASN A 504 18.03 -0.44 -10.04
CA ASN A 504 17.38 -0.54 -11.34
C ASN A 504 17.76 0.62 -12.27
N ALA A 505 17.97 1.82 -11.72
CA ALA A 505 18.53 2.95 -12.48
C ALA A 505 19.96 2.68 -12.96
N LEU A 506 20.80 2.08 -12.12
CA LEU A 506 22.14 1.63 -12.53
C LEU A 506 22.08 0.54 -13.62
N TYR A 507 21.10 -0.34 -13.56
CA TYR A 507 20.84 -1.29 -14.65
C TYR A 507 20.48 -0.56 -15.95
N ALA A 508 19.66 0.47 -15.89
CA ALA A 508 19.31 1.28 -17.07
C ALA A 508 20.57 1.92 -17.70
N ILE A 509 21.49 2.40 -16.88
CA ILE A 509 22.80 2.90 -17.34
C ILE A 509 23.59 1.78 -18.03
N TYR A 510 23.66 0.61 -17.41
CA TYR A 510 24.31 -0.57 -18.00
C TYR A 510 23.73 -0.90 -19.38
N LYS A 511 22.41 -0.99 -19.49
CA LYS A 511 21.73 -1.34 -20.75
C LYS A 511 21.92 -0.26 -21.82
N TYR A 512 21.90 1.01 -21.44
CA TYR A 512 22.24 2.11 -22.33
C TYR A 512 23.62 1.96 -22.94
N MET A 513 24.64 1.72 -22.10
CA MET A 513 26.02 1.51 -22.54
C MET A 513 26.20 0.25 -23.38
N ASP A 514 25.50 -0.84 -23.00
CA ASP A 514 25.56 -2.11 -23.69
C ASP A 514 25.03 -2.00 -25.12
N ILE A 515 23.91 -1.32 -25.31
CA ILE A 515 23.35 -1.03 -26.64
C ILE A 515 24.28 -0.12 -27.45
N LYS A 516 24.86 0.92 -26.83
CA LYS A 516 25.84 1.79 -27.48
C LYS A 516 27.09 1.02 -27.94
N SER A 517 27.47 -0.04 -27.25
CA SER A 517 28.57 -0.92 -27.64
C SER A 517 28.21 -1.90 -28.77
N GLY A 518 26.96 -1.94 -29.21
CA GLY A 518 26.46 -2.75 -30.32
C GLY A 518 25.62 -3.96 -29.92
N ASN A 519 25.44 -4.23 -28.61
CA ASN A 519 24.64 -5.33 -28.11
C ASN A 519 23.15 -4.99 -28.06
N LYS A 520 22.49 -5.04 -29.21
CA LYS A 520 21.07 -4.69 -29.35
C LYS A 520 20.17 -5.87 -28.93
N PRO A 521 19.17 -5.65 -28.03
CA PRO A 521 18.23 -6.70 -27.68
C PRO A 521 17.35 -7.07 -28.90
N LYS A 522 16.99 -8.35 -28.97
CA LYS A 522 16.14 -8.86 -30.06
C LYS A 522 14.72 -8.29 -29.95
N THR A 523 14.16 -8.31 -28.76
CA THR A 523 12.89 -7.64 -28.44
C THR A 523 13.17 -6.36 -27.70
N PRO A 524 12.57 -5.21 -28.10
CA PRO A 524 12.73 -3.96 -27.35
C PRO A 524 12.30 -4.10 -25.90
N ILE A 525 12.91 -3.30 -25.03
CA ILE A 525 12.67 -3.32 -23.58
C ILE A 525 12.11 -1.97 -23.15
N THR A 526 11.03 -1.98 -22.38
CA THR A 526 10.50 -0.80 -21.72
C THR A 526 10.51 -1.00 -20.20
N MET A 527 11.32 -0.22 -19.52
CA MET A 527 11.35 -0.18 -18.06
C MET A 527 10.39 0.92 -17.58
N VAL A 528 9.43 0.54 -16.74
CA VAL A 528 8.42 1.45 -16.19
C VAL A 528 8.64 1.61 -14.70
N PHE A 529 8.91 2.84 -14.28
CA PHE A 529 8.98 3.24 -12.87
C PHE A 529 7.74 4.02 -12.48
N GLY A 530 7.29 3.86 -11.26
CA GLY A 530 6.28 4.69 -10.64
C GLY A 530 6.58 4.79 -9.15
N ALA A 531 6.85 5.99 -8.66
CA ALA A 531 7.29 6.16 -7.29
C ALA A 531 7.03 7.58 -6.80
N LYS A 532 6.57 7.70 -5.55
CA LYS A 532 6.52 8.97 -4.83
C LYS A 532 7.57 8.92 -3.71
N ALA A 533 8.37 9.97 -3.60
CA ALA A 533 9.32 10.17 -2.51
C ALA A 533 8.68 11.03 -1.42
N ALA A 534 8.95 10.71 -0.15
CA ALA A 534 8.57 11.62 0.93
C ALA A 534 9.20 13.00 0.70
N PRO A 535 8.48 14.12 0.94
CA PRO A 535 8.96 15.46 0.59
C PRO A 535 10.33 15.83 1.19
N ALA A 536 10.62 15.39 2.41
CA ALA A 536 11.88 15.64 3.09
C ALA A 536 13.01 14.63 2.77
N TYR A 537 12.70 13.57 2.03
CA TYR A 537 13.65 12.52 1.69
C TYR A 537 14.45 12.90 0.43
N ILE A 538 15.49 13.69 0.60
CA ILE A 538 16.24 14.31 -0.50
C ILE A 538 16.89 13.27 -1.43
N ILE A 539 17.54 12.25 -0.89
CA ILE A 539 18.17 11.19 -1.71
C ILE A 539 17.13 10.44 -2.55
N ALA A 540 15.96 10.17 -2.01
CA ALA A 540 14.87 9.57 -2.77
C ALA A 540 14.44 10.46 -3.94
N LYS A 541 14.36 11.76 -3.74
CA LYS A 541 14.09 12.74 -4.81
C LYS A 541 15.21 12.79 -5.85
N ASP A 542 16.46 12.65 -5.43
CA ASP A 542 17.61 12.56 -6.34
C ASP A 542 17.55 11.29 -7.20
N ILE A 543 17.07 10.18 -6.66
CA ILE A 543 16.87 8.95 -7.43
C ILE A 543 15.79 9.16 -8.52
N ILE A 544 14.68 9.80 -8.18
CA ILE A 544 13.64 10.18 -9.17
C ILE A 544 14.25 11.08 -10.25
N HIS A 545 15.06 12.05 -9.86
CA HIS A 545 15.76 12.94 -10.78
C HIS A 545 16.65 12.17 -11.75
N LEU A 546 17.45 11.22 -11.27
CA LEU A 546 18.29 10.36 -12.12
C LEU A 546 17.44 9.59 -13.13
N ILE A 547 16.32 8.97 -12.68
CA ILE A 547 15.45 8.20 -13.57
C ILE A 547 14.88 9.08 -14.69
N LEU A 548 14.45 10.31 -14.37
CA LEU A 548 13.92 11.25 -15.35
C LEU A 548 15.00 11.73 -16.32
N CYS A 549 16.23 11.95 -15.85
CA CYS A 549 17.36 12.28 -16.72
C CYS A 549 17.70 11.12 -17.68
N LEU A 550 17.66 9.88 -17.17
CA LEU A 550 17.87 8.70 -18.02
C LEU A 550 16.77 8.54 -19.06
N GLN A 551 15.52 8.81 -18.69
CA GLN A 551 14.40 8.80 -19.66
C GLN A 551 14.68 9.74 -20.82
N GLU A 552 15.06 10.98 -20.56
CA GLU A 552 15.37 11.97 -21.61
C GLU A 552 16.60 11.58 -22.42
N LEU A 553 17.68 11.16 -21.78
CA LEU A 553 18.91 10.72 -22.46
C LEU A 553 18.61 9.59 -23.45
N ILE A 554 17.87 8.58 -23.04
CA ILE A 554 17.56 7.40 -23.85
C ILE A 554 16.60 7.75 -24.97
N ASP A 555 15.56 8.55 -24.70
CA ASP A 555 14.59 8.96 -25.72
C ASP A 555 15.23 9.79 -26.84
N ASN A 556 16.25 10.58 -26.52
CA ASN A 556 16.94 11.46 -27.47
C ASN A 556 18.13 10.78 -28.17
N ASP A 557 18.48 9.56 -27.83
CA ASP A 557 19.56 8.82 -28.47
C ASP A 557 19.04 7.86 -29.55
N PRO A 558 19.21 8.17 -30.84
CA PRO A 558 18.65 7.35 -31.93
C PRO A 558 19.31 5.97 -32.06
N GLU A 559 20.48 5.75 -31.47
CA GLU A 559 21.11 4.44 -31.44
C GLU A 559 20.51 3.52 -30.36
N VAL A 560 19.84 4.06 -29.36
CA VAL A 560 19.31 3.35 -28.19
C VAL A 560 17.77 3.30 -28.20
N SER A 561 17.11 4.40 -28.49
CA SER A 561 15.65 4.56 -28.36
C SER A 561 14.81 3.53 -29.13
N PRO A 562 15.24 2.97 -30.28
CA PRO A 562 14.48 1.88 -30.92
C PRO A 562 14.46 0.56 -30.12
N TYR A 563 15.38 0.38 -29.18
CA TYR A 563 15.61 -0.89 -28.47
C TYR A 563 15.32 -0.81 -26.98
N PHE A 564 15.34 0.40 -26.44
CA PHE A 564 15.24 0.58 -24.99
C PHE A 564 14.54 1.88 -24.64
N LYS A 565 13.65 1.83 -23.65
CA LYS A 565 12.91 2.97 -23.14
C LYS A 565 12.80 2.89 -21.62
N VAL A 566 12.94 4.05 -20.97
CA VAL A 566 12.68 4.24 -19.54
C VAL A 566 11.52 5.20 -19.41
N ILE A 567 10.52 4.84 -18.63
CA ILE A 567 9.33 5.67 -18.36
C ILE A 567 9.18 5.87 -16.87
N MET A 568 9.02 7.12 -16.44
CA MET A 568 8.59 7.46 -15.08
C MET A 568 7.12 7.87 -15.11
N LEU A 569 6.27 7.10 -14.45
CA LEU A 569 4.85 7.44 -14.30
C LEU A 569 4.71 8.61 -13.31
N GLU A 570 3.98 9.63 -13.74
CA GLU A 570 3.62 10.74 -12.87
C GLU A 570 2.48 10.34 -11.94
N ASN A 571 2.59 10.69 -10.67
CA ASN A 571 1.54 10.52 -9.67
C ASN A 571 0.96 9.09 -9.60
N TYR A 572 1.82 8.10 -9.46
CA TYR A 572 1.39 6.71 -9.35
C TYR A 572 0.37 6.53 -8.23
N ASN A 573 -0.75 5.88 -8.53
CA ASN A 573 -1.88 5.64 -7.64
C ASN A 573 -2.58 4.32 -8.00
N VAL A 574 -3.70 4.00 -7.33
CA VAL A 574 -4.44 2.74 -7.57
C VAL A 574 -4.99 2.67 -9.00
N SER A 575 -5.48 3.78 -9.55
CA SER A 575 -6.01 3.82 -10.92
C SER A 575 -4.94 3.53 -11.96
N LYS A 576 -3.74 4.08 -11.79
CA LYS A 576 -2.59 3.80 -12.66
C LYS A 576 -2.06 2.38 -12.49
N ALA A 577 -2.06 1.87 -11.26
CA ALA A 577 -1.72 0.48 -10.96
C ALA A 577 -2.62 -0.49 -11.75
N ALA A 578 -3.90 -0.21 -11.81
CA ALA A 578 -4.87 -1.03 -12.55
C ALA A 578 -4.60 -1.09 -14.06
N LYS A 579 -3.89 -0.11 -14.63
CA LYS A 579 -3.46 -0.11 -16.04
C LYS A 579 -2.10 -0.77 -16.25
N VAL A 580 -1.17 -0.55 -15.32
CA VAL A 580 0.22 -1.00 -15.46
C VAL A 580 0.40 -2.47 -15.10
N ILE A 581 -0.20 -2.91 -14.01
CA ILE A 581 -0.02 -4.28 -13.50
C ILE A 581 -0.45 -5.34 -14.51
N PRO A 582 -1.64 -5.25 -15.13
CA PRO A 582 -2.03 -6.26 -16.14
C PRO A 582 -1.13 -6.30 -17.38
N ALA A 583 -0.47 -5.20 -17.73
CA ALA A 583 0.40 -5.08 -18.90
C ALA A 583 1.83 -5.57 -18.65
N ALA A 584 2.24 -5.79 -17.42
CA ALA A 584 3.61 -6.14 -17.08
C ALA A 584 3.99 -7.56 -17.45
N ASP A 585 5.19 -7.74 -17.97
CA ASP A 585 5.83 -9.04 -18.15
C ASP A 585 6.72 -9.41 -16.97
N ILE A 586 7.38 -8.42 -16.36
CA ILE A 586 8.35 -8.58 -15.28
C ILE A 586 7.95 -7.70 -14.11
N SER A 587 7.93 -8.31 -12.94
CA SER A 587 7.65 -7.66 -11.64
C SER A 587 8.96 -7.51 -10.88
N GLU A 588 9.43 -6.28 -10.74
CA GLU A 588 10.66 -5.94 -10.01
C GLU A 588 10.42 -5.86 -8.51
N GLN A 589 10.95 -6.83 -7.76
CA GLN A 589 10.82 -6.96 -6.32
C GLN A 589 12.20 -7.10 -5.66
N ILE A 590 13.03 -6.08 -5.85
CA ILE A 590 14.48 -6.10 -5.66
C ILE A 590 14.96 -5.43 -4.36
N SER A 591 14.13 -5.35 -3.35
CA SER A 591 14.51 -4.86 -2.02
C SER A 591 15.72 -5.61 -1.47
N LEU A 592 16.50 -4.96 -0.59
CA LEU A 592 17.54 -5.66 0.12
C LEU A 592 16.93 -6.76 0.99
N ALA A 593 17.42 -7.98 0.87
CA ALA A 593 16.91 -9.11 1.65
C ALA A 593 16.87 -8.76 3.15
N SER A 594 15.84 -9.16 3.83
CA SER A 594 15.50 -8.84 5.23
C SER A 594 14.88 -7.45 5.49
N LYS A 595 14.58 -6.64 4.48
CA LYS A 595 14.11 -5.26 4.68
C LYS A 595 12.64 -5.03 4.31
N GLU A 596 12.11 -5.72 3.30
CA GLU A 596 10.67 -5.68 2.98
C GLU A 596 9.91 -6.67 3.86
N ALA A 597 8.91 -6.20 4.60
CA ALA A 597 8.13 -7.09 5.47
C ALA A 597 7.35 -8.14 4.66
N SER A 598 6.65 -7.72 3.64
CA SER A 598 5.89 -8.61 2.75
C SER A 598 5.96 -8.16 1.30
N GLY A 599 5.55 -6.93 1.02
CA GLY A 599 5.11 -6.51 -0.29
C GLY A 599 3.70 -7.04 -0.59
N THR A 600 2.97 -6.32 -1.43
CA THR A 600 1.70 -6.75 -2.00
C THR A 600 1.66 -6.56 -3.51
N GLY A 601 2.50 -5.69 -4.04
CA GLY A 601 2.69 -5.53 -5.47
C GLY A 601 3.10 -6.84 -6.15
N ASN A 602 4.03 -7.57 -5.56
CA ASN A 602 4.46 -8.90 -6.02
C ASN A 602 3.27 -9.86 -6.25
N MET A 603 2.29 -9.86 -5.36
CA MET A 603 1.09 -10.70 -5.45
C MET A 603 0.17 -10.28 -6.62
N LYS A 604 0.00 -8.97 -6.82
CA LYS A 604 -0.82 -8.40 -7.90
C LYS A 604 -0.25 -8.73 -9.27
N PHE A 605 1.06 -8.58 -9.43
CA PHE A 605 1.76 -8.94 -10.66
C PHE A 605 1.68 -10.43 -10.94
N MET A 606 1.92 -11.28 -9.94
CA MET A 606 1.80 -12.74 -10.05
C MET A 606 0.41 -13.15 -10.53
N LEU A 607 -0.64 -12.59 -9.94
CA LEU A 607 -2.04 -12.86 -10.32
C LEU A 607 -2.33 -12.49 -11.78
N ASN A 608 -1.66 -11.47 -12.31
CA ASN A 608 -1.81 -10.99 -13.68
C ASN A 608 -0.78 -11.58 -14.66
N GLY A 609 -0.04 -12.58 -14.24
CA GLY A 609 0.85 -13.36 -15.11
C GLY A 609 2.22 -12.74 -15.36
N ALA A 610 2.63 -11.73 -14.60
CA ALA A 610 4.01 -11.25 -14.64
C ALA A 610 4.93 -12.18 -13.83
N LEU A 611 6.18 -12.30 -14.26
CA LEU A 611 7.18 -13.08 -13.54
C LEU A 611 7.97 -12.20 -12.59
N THR A 612 8.18 -12.70 -11.37
CA THR A 612 8.93 -11.97 -10.34
C THR A 612 10.44 -12.08 -10.60
N LEU A 613 11.09 -10.93 -10.66
CA LEU A 613 12.53 -10.76 -10.52
C LEU A 613 12.79 -10.08 -9.16
N GLY A 614 13.36 -10.80 -8.23
CA GLY A 614 13.46 -10.30 -6.86
C GLY A 614 14.55 -10.97 -6.04
N THR A 615 14.58 -10.58 -4.78
CA THR A 615 15.47 -11.12 -3.75
C THR A 615 14.72 -12.08 -2.82
N GLU A 616 15.44 -12.84 -2.01
CA GLU A 616 14.84 -13.63 -0.92
C GLU A 616 14.38 -12.69 0.20
N ASP A 617 13.23 -12.02 -0.03
CA ASP A 617 12.69 -11.02 0.87
C ASP A 617 11.17 -11.03 0.87
N GLY A 618 10.56 -10.75 2.01
CA GLY A 618 9.11 -10.67 2.16
C GLY A 618 8.37 -11.88 1.57
N ALA A 619 7.27 -11.61 0.91
CA ALA A 619 6.45 -12.63 0.28
C ALA A 619 7.06 -13.23 -1.01
N ASN A 620 8.16 -12.69 -1.54
CA ASN A 620 8.87 -13.30 -2.67
C ASN A 620 9.27 -14.74 -2.37
N VAL A 621 9.63 -15.02 -1.11
CA VAL A 621 10.00 -16.38 -0.66
C VAL A 621 8.81 -17.32 -0.82
N GLU A 622 7.63 -16.91 -0.35
CA GLU A 622 6.41 -17.71 -0.46
C GLU A 622 5.95 -17.88 -1.91
N ILE A 623 6.13 -16.85 -2.76
CA ILE A 623 5.89 -16.98 -4.20
C ILE A 623 6.79 -18.08 -4.81
N GLY A 624 8.10 -18.02 -4.48
CA GLY A 624 9.06 -19.02 -4.96
C GLY A 624 8.73 -20.45 -4.53
N ASP A 625 8.30 -20.62 -3.29
CA ASP A 625 7.90 -21.92 -2.75
C ASP A 625 6.66 -22.47 -3.47
N LEU A 626 5.72 -21.61 -3.84
CA LEU A 626 4.49 -22.00 -4.55
C LEU A 626 4.72 -22.34 -6.01
N VAL A 627 5.50 -21.54 -6.72
CA VAL A 627 5.66 -21.70 -8.19
C VAL A 627 6.82 -22.58 -8.59
N GLY A 628 7.81 -22.79 -7.70
CA GLY A 628 9.05 -23.49 -8.02
C GLY A 628 10.13 -22.55 -8.56
N LYS A 629 11.40 -22.90 -8.32
CA LYS A 629 12.56 -22.07 -8.65
C LYS A 629 12.71 -21.73 -10.14
N GLU A 630 12.18 -22.57 -11.00
CA GLU A 630 12.18 -22.39 -12.46
C GLU A 630 11.17 -21.33 -12.94
N ASN A 631 10.23 -20.93 -12.10
CA ASN A 631 9.14 -20.01 -12.45
C ASN A 631 9.25 -18.65 -11.74
N ILE A 632 10.40 -18.37 -11.14
CA ILE A 632 10.75 -17.11 -10.48
C ILE A 632 12.24 -16.85 -10.69
N TYR A 633 12.64 -15.58 -10.66
CA TYR A 633 14.05 -15.19 -10.80
C TYR A 633 14.53 -14.54 -9.50
N ILE A 634 15.42 -15.23 -8.80
CA ILE A 634 15.96 -14.77 -7.51
C ILE A 634 17.44 -14.49 -7.64
N PHE A 635 17.88 -13.39 -7.04
CA PHE A 635 19.29 -12.96 -6.98
C PHE A 635 19.60 -12.34 -5.63
N GLY A 636 20.87 -12.07 -5.39
CA GLY A 636 21.36 -11.29 -4.26
C GLY A 636 21.67 -12.10 -3.00
N LYS A 637 22.18 -11.40 -2.01
CA LYS A 637 22.52 -11.99 -0.72
C LYS A 637 21.28 -12.48 0.00
N LYS A 638 21.47 -13.56 0.77
CA LYS A 638 20.38 -14.10 1.61
C LYS A 638 20.11 -13.20 2.82
N PRO A 639 18.92 -13.29 3.42
CA PRO A 639 18.58 -12.48 4.59
C PRO A 639 19.59 -12.56 5.72
N GLN A 640 20.07 -13.75 6.05
CA GLN A 640 21.05 -13.93 7.14
C GLN A 640 22.39 -13.27 6.82
N ASP A 641 22.85 -13.36 5.58
CA ASP A 641 24.11 -12.72 5.16
C ASP A 641 24.04 -11.20 5.33
N VAL A 642 22.88 -10.61 5.00
CA VAL A 642 22.64 -9.17 5.16
C VAL A 642 22.60 -8.78 6.64
N ILE A 643 21.91 -9.55 7.46
CA ILE A 643 21.82 -9.32 8.92
C ILE A 643 23.24 -9.37 9.53
N ASP A 644 24.04 -10.35 9.15
CA ASP A 644 25.41 -10.50 9.63
C ASP A 644 26.31 -9.34 9.19
N LEU A 645 26.19 -8.90 7.92
CA LEU A 645 26.95 -7.75 7.41
C LEU A 645 26.63 -6.45 8.17
N TYR A 646 25.38 -6.23 8.56
CA TYR A 646 25.00 -5.10 9.40
C TYR A 646 25.54 -5.24 10.83
N ALA A 647 25.42 -6.42 11.41
CA ALA A 647 25.90 -6.69 12.78
C ALA A 647 27.42 -6.46 12.91
N ASP A 648 28.16 -6.87 11.90
CA ASP A 648 29.63 -6.75 11.87
C ASP A 648 30.11 -5.40 11.31
N ALA A 649 29.21 -4.54 10.84
CA ALA A 649 29.53 -3.30 10.11
C ALA A 649 30.55 -3.51 8.98
N ALA A 650 30.42 -4.64 8.25
CA ALA A 650 31.43 -5.14 7.34
C ALA A 650 31.28 -4.65 5.89
N TYR A 651 30.17 -4.00 5.54
CA TYR A 651 29.93 -3.51 4.19
C TYR A 651 30.54 -2.13 3.95
N CYS A 652 31.29 -2.00 2.85
CA CYS A 652 31.83 -0.73 2.37
C CYS A 652 31.63 -0.65 0.85
N SER A 653 30.78 0.25 0.38
CA SER A 653 30.52 0.43 -1.06
C SER A 653 31.74 0.89 -1.85
N LYS A 654 32.58 1.72 -1.20
CA LYS A 654 33.84 2.24 -1.81
C LYS A 654 34.80 1.12 -2.18
N ASP A 655 34.89 0.06 -1.38
CA ASP A 655 35.75 -1.08 -1.67
C ASP A 655 35.33 -1.78 -2.96
N ILE A 656 33.99 -2.00 -3.13
CA ILE A 656 33.45 -2.62 -4.36
C ILE A 656 33.74 -1.71 -5.57
N TYR A 657 33.54 -0.41 -5.43
CA TYR A 657 33.82 0.56 -6.47
C TYR A 657 35.29 0.53 -6.88
N ASP A 658 36.22 0.50 -5.91
CA ASP A 658 37.65 0.50 -6.18
C ASP A 658 38.16 -0.82 -6.79
N GLU A 659 37.54 -1.95 -6.43
CA GLU A 659 37.92 -3.28 -6.89
C GLU A 659 37.32 -3.69 -8.23
N ASP A 660 36.17 -3.11 -8.59
CA ASP A 660 35.40 -3.49 -9.77
C ASP A 660 35.21 -2.34 -10.78
N PRO A 661 36.05 -2.30 -11.84
CA PRO A 661 35.98 -1.23 -12.84
C PRO A 661 34.64 -1.16 -13.60
N GLU A 662 33.92 -2.26 -13.76
CA GLU A 662 32.64 -2.27 -14.43
C GLU A 662 31.58 -1.59 -13.58
N ILE A 663 31.56 -1.86 -12.27
CA ILE A 663 30.69 -1.17 -11.31
C ILE A 663 31.06 0.31 -11.24
N ALA A 664 32.37 0.62 -11.12
CA ALA A 664 32.85 2.00 -11.07
C ALA A 664 32.36 2.81 -12.29
N LYS A 665 32.42 2.23 -13.47
CA LYS A 665 31.94 2.86 -14.71
C LYS A 665 30.46 3.19 -14.66
N LEU A 666 29.61 2.32 -14.10
CA LEU A 666 28.19 2.56 -13.96
C LEU A 666 27.90 3.67 -12.95
N VAL A 667 28.55 3.65 -11.82
CA VAL A 667 28.40 4.67 -10.76
C VAL A 667 28.88 6.04 -11.28
N ASP A 668 30.03 6.08 -11.93
CA ASP A 668 30.59 7.33 -12.49
C ASP A 668 29.71 7.96 -13.57
N PHE A 669 28.91 7.14 -14.28
CA PHE A 669 28.01 7.66 -15.30
C PHE A 669 26.93 8.59 -14.72
N ILE A 670 26.60 8.49 -13.45
CA ILE A 670 25.64 9.40 -12.79
C ILE A 670 26.09 10.85 -12.90
N VAL A 671 27.41 11.09 -12.88
CA VAL A 671 28.03 12.41 -13.01
C VAL A 671 28.77 12.60 -14.35
N SER A 672 28.37 11.83 -15.36
CA SER A 672 28.90 11.97 -16.72
C SER A 672 28.48 13.29 -17.38
N ASP A 673 29.23 13.73 -18.38
CA ASP A 673 28.89 14.93 -19.14
C ASP A 673 27.52 14.82 -19.80
N GLU A 674 27.11 13.63 -20.25
CA GLU A 674 25.81 13.35 -20.84
C GLU A 674 24.67 13.63 -19.87
N LEU A 675 24.74 13.13 -18.64
CA LEU A 675 23.71 13.35 -17.63
C LEU A 675 23.78 14.75 -17.02
N LEU A 676 24.96 15.32 -16.82
CA LEU A 676 25.12 16.70 -16.33
C LEU A 676 24.59 17.74 -17.32
N ALA A 677 24.54 17.42 -18.63
CA ALA A 677 23.94 18.28 -19.64
C ALA A 677 22.40 18.34 -19.55
N ILE A 678 21.78 17.32 -18.95
CA ILE A 678 20.32 17.21 -18.79
C ILE A 678 19.89 17.61 -17.40
N GLY A 679 20.58 17.08 -16.39
CA GLY A 679 20.16 17.13 -15.00
C GLY A 679 20.81 18.23 -14.16
N ASP A 680 20.31 18.33 -12.93
CA ASP A 680 20.85 19.21 -11.91
C ASP A 680 22.12 18.59 -11.29
N LYS A 681 23.24 19.27 -11.49
CA LYS A 681 24.55 18.84 -11.00
C LYS A 681 24.55 18.54 -9.49
N VAL A 682 23.91 19.38 -8.68
CA VAL A 682 23.88 19.21 -7.22
C VAL A 682 23.17 17.92 -6.84
N CYS A 683 22.04 17.61 -7.48
CA CYS A 683 21.29 16.39 -7.24
C CYS A 683 22.07 15.14 -7.67
N LEU A 684 22.67 15.16 -8.85
CA LEU A 684 23.41 14.02 -9.38
C LEU A 684 24.70 13.76 -8.58
N GLU A 685 25.45 14.79 -8.22
CA GLU A 685 26.65 14.65 -7.39
C GLU A 685 26.30 14.16 -5.98
N ARG A 686 25.21 14.61 -5.39
CA ARG A 686 24.77 14.15 -4.07
C ARG A 686 24.43 12.67 -4.09
N LEU A 687 23.67 12.21 -5.08
CA LEU A 687 23.35 10.78 -5.25
C LEU A 687 24.62 9.95 -5.49
N TYR A 688 25.50 10.42 -6.37
CA TYR A 688 26.80 9.78 -6.62
C TYR A 688 27.61 9.57 -5.33
N LYS A 689 27.73 10.61 -4.52
CA LYS A 689 28.44 10.54 -3.24
C LYS A 689 27.76 9.62 -2.24
N GLU A 690 26.44 9.60 -2.22
CA GLU A 690 25.66 8.71 -1.35
C GLU A 690 25.92 7.24 -1.69
N ILE A 691 25.87 6.88 -2.97
CA ILE A 691 26.15 5.51 -3.43
C ILE A 691 27.61 5.13 -3.16
N LEU A 692 28.54 6.04 -3.41
CA LEU A 692 29.96 5.80 -3.26
C LEU A 692 30.41 5.63 -1.80
N ASN A 693 29.87 6.45 -0.88
CA ASN A 693 30.38 6.57 0.48
C ASN A 693 29.49 5.91 1.54
N LYS A 694 28.24 5.65 1.24
CA LYS A 694 27.27 5.10 2.21
C LYS A 694 26.61 3.83 1.70
N ASP A 695 25.80 3.94 0.65
CA ASP A 695 25.05 2.82 0.07
C ASP A 695 24.46 1.90 1.16
N TRP A 696 23.67 2.49 2.05
CA TRP A 696 23.12 1.85 3.25
C TRP A 696 22.41 0.52 2.99
N PHE A 697 21.91 0.32 1.77
CA PHE A 697 21.15 -0.86 1.39
C PHE A 697 21.90 -1.74 0.37
N MET A 698 23.23 -1.70 0.41
CA MET A 698 24.14 -2.65 -0.26
C MET A 698 23.86 -2.83 -1.75
N THR A 699 23.51 -1.75 -2.44
CA THR A 699 23.19 -1.77 -3.86
C THR A 699 24.32 -2.34 -4.70
N LEU A 700 25.56 -1.89 -4.47
CA LEU A 700 26.70 -2.32 -5.25
C LEU A 700 27.09 -3.78 -5.00
N LEU A 701 26.77 -4.32 -3.81
CA LEU A 701 27.04 -5.71 -3.48
C LEU A 701 26.27 -6.69 -4.34
N ASP A 702 24.99 -6.37 -4.63
CA ASP A 702 24.08 -7.24 -5.41
C ASP A 702 24.02 -6.87 -6.90
N LEU A 703 24.61 -5.74 -7.32
CA LEU A 703 24.41 -5.17 -8.65
C LEU A 703 24.82 -6.12 -9.79
N LYS A 704 25.97 -6.76 -9.71
CA LYS A 704 26.43 -7.69 -10.78
C LYS A 704 25.51 -8.89 -10.93
N GLU A 705 25.10 -9.48 -9.82
CA GLU A 705 24.19 -10.63 -9.85
C GLU A 705 22.81 -10.21 -10.37
N TYR A 706 22.34 -9.01 -10.01
CA TYR A 706 21.14 -8.43 -10.55
C TYR A 706 21.19 -8.28 -12.08
N ILE A 707 22.24 -7.66 -12.59
CA ILE A 707 22.45 -7.49 -14.04
C ILE A 707 22.43 -8.85 -14.74
N LYS A 708 23.21 -9.82 -14.25
CA LYS A 708 23.27 -11.17 -14.83
C LYS A 708 21.91 -11.85 -14.84
N THR A 709 21.16 -11.76 -13.75
CA THR A 709 19.85 -12.37 -13.62
C THR A 709 18.83 -11.70 -14.54
N LYS A 710 18.84 -10.38 -14.61
CA LYS A 710 17.92 -9.60 -15.46
C LYS A 710 18.19 -9.85 -16.96
N GLU A 711 19.44 -9.97 -17.38
CA GLU A 711 19.79 -10.37 -18.74
C GLU A 711 19.26 -11.77 -19.08
N ARG A 712 19.31 -12.70 -18.13
CA ARG A 712 18.72 -14.04 -18.27
C ARG A 712 17.19 -13.97 -18.45
N VAL A 713 16.51 -13.12 -17.70
CA VAL A 713 15.05 -12.91 -17.82
C VAL A 713 14.70 -12.50 -19.25
N TYR A 714 15.40 -11.52 -19.79
CA TYR A 714 15.15 -11.04 -21.16
C TYR A 714 15.45 -12.10 -22.22
N LYS A 715 16.49 -12.91 -22.01
CA LYS A 715 16.80 -14.03 -22.88
C LYS A 715 15.72 -15.11 -22.83
N ASP A 716 15.21 -15.44 -21.64
CA ASP A 716 14.17 -16.45 -21.46
C ASP A 716 12.83 -16.00 -22.07
N TYR A 717 12.56 -14.69 -22.10
CA TYR A 717 11.37 -14.11 -22.74
C TYR A 717 11.26 -14.46 -24.23
N GLU A 718 12.38 -14.67 -24.92
CA GLU A 718 12.40 -14.98 -26.35
C GLU A 718 11.83 -16.38 -26.66
N ASN A 719 11.80 -17.30 -25.69
CA ASN A 719 11.13 -18.58 -25.80
C ASN A 719 9.67 -18.45 -25.30
N LYS A 720 8.77 -18.06 -26.19
CA LYS A 720 7.39 -17.73 -25.84
C LYS A 720 6.62 -18.89 -25.21
N ASP A 721 6.78 -20.10 -25.70
CA ASP A 721 6.10 -21.27 -25.13
C ASP A 721 6.52 -21.51 -23.67
N ALA A 722 7.82 -21.47 -23.40
CA ALA A 722 8.34 -21.63 -22.06
C ALA A 722 7.98 -20.45 -21.15
N TRP A 723 8.04 -19.22 -21.66
CA TRP A 723 7.66 -18.01 -20.92
C TRP A 723 6.18 -18.03 -20.53
N ASN A 724 5.29 -18.26 -21.47
CA ASN A 724 3.84 -18.28 -21.24
C ASN A 724 3.43 -19.41 -20.28
N LYS A 725 4.13 -20.56 -20.32
CA LYS A 725 3.96 -21.63 -19.32
C LYS A 725 4.28 -21.14 -17.90
N LYS A 726 5.39 -20.43 -17.72
CA LYS A 726 5.74 -19.82 -16.42
C LYS A 726 4.67 -18.83 -15.96
N CYS A 727 4.14 -18.01 -16.87
CA CYS A 727 3.07 -17.06 -16.58
C CYS A 727 1.80 -17.78 -16.09
N LEU A 728 1.39 -18.82 -16.76
CA LEU A 728 0.22 -19.62 -16.37
C LEU A 728 0.40 -20.24 -14.99
N ILE A 729 1.56 -20.80 -14.70
CA ILE A 729 1.87 -21.41 -13.39
C ILE A 729 1.80 -20.36 -12.29
N ASN A 730 2.31 -19.14 -12.51
CA ASN A 730 2.21 -18.04 -11.57
C ASN A 730 0.75 -17.67 -11.28
N ILE A 731 -0.08 -17.52 -12.31
CA ILE A 731 -1.51 -17.24 -12.14
C ILE A 731 -2.19 -18.38 -11.35
N ALA A 732 -1.93 -19.63 -11.72
CA ALA A 732 -2.53 -20.80 -11.09
C ALA A 732 -2.20 -20.89 -9.59
N LYS A 733 -1.03 -20.46 -9.17
CA LYS A 733 -0.55 -20.50 -7.79
C LYS A 733 -0.86 -19.22 -6.99
N ALA A 734 -1.42 -18.21 -7.63
CA ALA A 734 -1.69 -16.92 -6.97
C ALA A 734 -2.86 -16.96 -5.98
N GLY A 735 -3.67 -18.02 -5.98
CA GLY A 735 -4.83 -18.14 -5.09
C GLY A 735 -4.52 -18.01 -3.60
N PHE A 736 -3.35 -18.50 -3.18
CA PHE A 736 -2.88 -18.36 -1.80
C PHE A 736 -2.82 -16.88 -1.35
N PHE A 737 -2.57 -15.95 -2.26
CA PHE A 737 -2.46 -14.52 -1.94
C PHE A 737 -3.80 -13.77 -2.01
N SER A 738 -4.92 -14.47 -2.00
CA SER A 738 -6.22 -13.83 -1.79
C SER A 738 -6.33 -13.26 -0.37
N SER A 739 -6.77 -12.01 -0.24
CA SER A 739 -7.04 -11.42 1.05
C SER A 739 -8.20 -12.13 1.79
N ASP A 740 -9.04 -12.85 1.08
CA ASP A 740 -10.07 -13.69 1.71
C ASP A 740 -9.45 -14.80 2.57
N ARG A 741 -8.40 -15.45 2.07
CA ARG A 741 -7.61 -16.41 2.87
C ARG A 741 -6.97 -15.73 4.08
N THR A 742 -6.35 -14.56 3.88
CA THR A 742 -5.70 -13.82 4.97
C THR A 742 -6.71 -13.48 6.08
N ILE A 743 -7.85 -12.94 5.72
CA ILE A 743 -8.89 -12.54 6.69
C ILE A 743 -9.50 -13.75 7.38
N ALA A 744 -9.70 -14.86 6.66
CA ALA A 744 -10.16 -16.10 7.28
C ALA A 744 -9.19 -16.59 8.38
N GLN A 745 -7.87 -16.50 8.13
CA GLN A 745 -6.84 -16.86 9.11
C GLN A 745 -6.80 -15.89 10.30
N TYR A 746 -6.92 -14.58 10.07
CA TYR A 746 -7.06 -13.61 11.16
C TYR A 746 -8.27 -13.94 12.04
N ASN A 747 -9.41 -14.27 11.41
CA ASN A 747 -10.62 -14.60 12.16
C ASN A 747 -10.47 -15.90 12.97
N GLU A 748 -9.90 -16.93 12.36
CA GLU A 748 -9.71 -18.22 13.01
C GLU A 748 -8.76 -18.13 14.21
N ASP A 749 -7.63 -17.42 14.07
CA ASP A 749 -6.54 -17.44 15.05
C ASP A 749 -6.59 -16.28 16.05
N ILE A 750 -7.17 -15.14 15.69
CA ILE A 750 -7.07 -13.91 16.48
C ILE A 750 -8.43 -13.34 16.85
N TRP A 751 -9.31 -13.09 15.85
CA TRP A 751 -10.52 -12.30 16.10
C TRP A 751 -11.68 -13.11 16.66
N HIS A 752 -11.87 -14.32 16.18
CA HIS A 752 -12.97 -15.20 16.59
C HIS A 752 -14.34 -14.52 16.48
N LEU A 753 -14.60 -13.87 15.34
CA LEU A 753 -15.88 -13.25 15.03
C LEU A 753 -16.90 -14.33 14.68
N ALA A 754 -18.07 -14.28 15.31
CA ALA A 754 -19.13 -15.28 15.13
C ALA A 754 -20.16 -14.83 14.08
#